data_ac409a807818097fddbff61b327f916e
#
_entry.id   ac409a807818097fddbff61b327f916e
#
_cell.length_a   1.000
_cell.length_b   1.000
_cell.length_c   1.000
_cell.angle_alpha   90.00
_cell.angle_beta   90.00
_cell.angle_gamma   90.00
#
_symmetry.space_group_name_H-M   'P 1'
#
loop_
_entity.id
_entity.type
_entity.pdbx_description
1 polymer ?
#
loop_
_entity_poly.entity_id
_entity_poly.type
_entity_poly.pdbx_seq_one_letter_code
_entity_poly.pdbx_strand_id
1 'polypeptide(L)'
;DTVIAPLWAQGYRGFFLDTLDSYQLIAKTPEQKQQQEQGLKNTIREIKQRWPEAKLIFNRGFEILPEIHDLAWMVAAESLYQGWNANTQRFQPVTQADRDWLYTQLNQIKTQYKLPILAIDYVPTEQRELARQTAAQIKALGFGAWVSNPHLDALGLSSEVEVLPRKVLVIYAPNEAKDIHYQDVSRFLGAPFAYLGLVPEYMPYNGTLPKFDLTGRYAGIVSWINSDELANPDYPQWLATQIQRKIPVAIFSRFGFANDGGLLEKLGLHYQELNSNKPLNIASHDPMMGFEMPLTVRPQDIYPVVANASATPLLTLSQDEATWHPAALTEWGGYVLAPYTTEGLPDKDGGSRWVINPLDFLTKALKLDAQRPIPDVTTENGRRLLMVHIDGDGFMSIAERPTRPFNGQVMLDDFFKRYQIPTTVSVIEGEVSATGLYPDIAPQLEKIARDIYALPWTELASHSYSHPFYWSKAEEAAQDDEDSGIYHLPIKDYKYDSTREISGSINYINQKLAPKNKQVKVFLWTGNCVATPDALAETLEAGVLNMNGGDTNITRSNNSWTRIAGLGLKKGNNFQVFAPNQNENVYTNLWTGPFYGFERVIETYQLTDSPYRFKPIDIYYHSYLVSKTAGVNSLHKIYQWALKQPVFAIYSSEYIKKVLDFNDFVVARTPQGYRFRGNDDLHTIRLANAPYIDFAQSNLVAGFNQHNKQNYVHLTQSNSEIVLQQNTTTMPYIESSNAFIKNFKRQSNDLMFDLTGYQAIQITLANAAQCQLKQGVKALNTRKLGSRLLLEDTAHELTALRLSCPS
;
A
#
# COMPACT_ATOMS: atom_id res chain seq x y z
N ASP A 1 29.17 3.96 -25.85
CA ASP A 1 29.25 5.05 -24.87
C ASP A 1 27.93 5.80 -24.72
N THR A 2 27.24 6.12 -25.80
CA THR A 2 26.01 6.94 -25.75
C THR A 2 24.78 6.19 -25.25
N VAL A 3 24.77 4.85 -25.20
CA VAL A 3 23.63 4.03 -24.81
C VAL A 3 23.87 3.33 -23.48
N ILE A 4 24.91 2.50 -23.37
CA ILE A 4 25.13 1.66 -22.19
C ILE A 4 25.67 2.48 -21.01
N ALA A 5 26.58 3.46 -21.22
CA ALA A 5 27.17 4.20 -20.11
C ALA A 5 26.14 4.99 -19.27
N PRO A 6 25.14 5.70 -19.84
CA PRO A 6 24.09 6.34 -19.06
C PRO A 6 23.23 5.35 -18.29
N LEU A 7 22.87 4.21 -18.89
CA LEU A 7 22.10 3.16 -18.21
C LEU A 7 22.88 2.51 -17.06
N TRP A 8 24.18 2.29 -17.29
CA TRP A 8 25.08 1.78 -16.26
C TRP A 8 25.18 2.72 -15.05
N ALA A 9 25.30 4.02 -15.32
CA ALA A 9 25.31 5.05 -14.27
C ALA A 9 24.01 5.09 -13.46
N GLN A 10 22.86 4.78 -14.10
CA GLN A 10 21.55 4.65 -13.44
C GLN A 10 21.37 3.33 -12.66
N GLY A 11 22.35 2.43 -12.68
CA GLY A 11 22.31 1.17 -11.93
C GLY A 11 21.91 -0.06 -12.74
N TYR A 12 21.59 0.04 -14.03
CA TYR A 12 21.34 -1.14 -14.87
C TYR A 12 22.61 -1.99 -15.02
N ARG A 13 22.45 -3.33 -14.93
CA ARG A 13 23.56 -4.29 -15.02
C ARG A 13 23.29 -5.42 -16.02
N GLY A 14 22.07 -5.49 -16.57
CA GLY A 14 21.69 -6.44 -17.61
C GLY A 14 21.20 -5.73 -18.85
N PHE A 15 21.58 -6.25 -20.04
CA PHE A 15 21.22 -5.68 -21.34
C PHE A 15 20.72 -6.77 -22.25
N PHE A 16 19.56 -6.57 -22.85
CA PHE A 16 18.98 -7.41 -23.87
C PHE A 16 19.45 -6.91 -25.24
N LEU A 17 20.23 -7.73 -25.93
CA LEU A 17 20.72 -7.41 -27.27
C LEU A 17 19.75 -8.02 -28.29
N ASP A 18 18.86 -7.16 -28.79
CA ASP A 18 17.74 -7.58 -29.61
C ASP A 18 18.17 -7.92 -31.04
N THR A 19 17.59 -9.00 -31.57
CA THR A 19 17.62 -9.45 -32.95
C THR A 19 19.04 -9.47 -33.56
N LEU A 20 19.96 -10.20 -32.93
CA LEU A 20 21.37 -10.27 -33.36
C LEU A 20 21.56 -10.90 -34.74
N ASP A 21 20.52 -11.49 -35.36
CA ASP A 21 20.53 -12.01 -36.72
C ASP A 21 19.90 -11.06 -37.75
N SER A 22 19.50 -9.83 -37.36
CA SER A 22 18.86 -8.85 -38.28
C SER A 22 19.73 -8.43 -39.47
N TYR A 23 21.07 -8.53 -39.36
CA TYR A 23 21.99 -8.28 -40.44
C TYR A 23 21.71 -9.18 -41.67
N GLN A 24 21.12 -10.34 -41.48
CA GLN A 24 20.75 -11.24 -42.61
C GLN A 24 19.74 -10.64 -43.58
N LEU A 25 18.96 -9.65 -43.10
CA LEU A 25 18.02 -8.92 -43.97
C LEU A 25 18.73 -7.99 -44.95
N ILE A 26 19.89 -7.45 -44.62
CA ILE A 26 20.62 -6.46 -45.38
C ILE A 26 21.87 -7.01 -46.08
N ALA A 27 22.56 -7.95 -45.50
CA ALA A 27 23.75 -8.59 -46.08
C ALA A 27 23.35 -9.60 -47.16
N LYS A 28 23.68 -9.30 -48.40
CA LYS A 28 23.26 -10.09 -49.58
C LYS A 28 24.30 -11.09 -50.03
N THR A 29 25.57 -10.89 -49.71
CA THR A 29 26.67 -11.80 -50.08
C THR A 29 27.28 -12.46 -48.84
N PRO A 30 27.93 -13.62 -48.99
CA PRO A 30 28.63 -14.29 -47.90
C PRO A 30 29.66 -13.40 -47.19
N GLU A 31 30.39 -12.58 -47.97
CA GLU A 31 31.40 -11.65 -47.47
C GLU A 31 30.78 -10.54 -46.61
N GLN A 32 29.63 -9.99 -47.04
CA GLN A 32 28.88 -9.00 -46.26
C GLN A 32 28.38 -9.61 -44.96
N LYS A 33 27.87 -10.85 -45.00
CA LYS A 33 27.44 -11.56 -43.78
C LYS A 33 28.57 -11.75 -42.80
N GLN A 34 29.72 -12.26 -43.23
CA GLN A 34 30.90 -12.45 -42.41
C GLN A 34 31.40 -11.12 -41.79
N GLN A 35 31.35 -10.03 -42.59
CA GLN A 35 31.74 -8.71 -42.06
C GLN A 35 30.80 -8.23 -40.95
N GLN A 36 29.48 -8.41 -41.09
CA GLN A 36 28.50 -8.02 -40.09
C GLN A 36 28.64 -8.89 -38.83
N GLU A 37 28.79 -10.19 -38.96
CA GLU A 37 29.03 -11.10 -37.86
C GLU A 37 30.30 -10.74 -37.06
N GLN A 38 31.38 -10.41 -37.76
CA GLN A 38 32.62 -9.96 -37.11
C GLN A 38 32.44 -8.62 -36.39
N GLY A 39 31.69 -7.68 -36.98
CA GLY A 39 31.32 -6.41 -36.35
C GLY A 39 30.52 -6.61 -35.06
N LEU A 40 29.51 -7.49 -35.08
CA LEU A 40 28.71 -7.83 -33.91
C LEU A 40 29.55 -8.46 -32.78
N LYS A 41 30.38 -9.46 -33.11
CA LYS A 41 31.30 -10.11 -32.16
C LYS A 41 32.26 -9.09 -31.52
N ASN A 42 32.81 -8.17 -32.31
CA ASN A 42 33.68 -7.12 -31.79
C ASN A 42 32.93 -6.15 -30.87
N THR A 43 31.73 -5.74 -31.23
CA THR A 43 30.88 -4.87 -30.40
C THR A 43 30.55 -5.51 -29.05
N ILE A 44 30.17 -6.79 -29.05
CA ILE A 44 29.85 -7.53 -27.81
C ILE A 44 31.08 -7.69 -26.92
N ARG A 45 32.26 -8.01 -27.52
CA ARG A 45 33.52 -8.06 -26.77
C ARG A 45 33.88 -6.70 -26.16
N GLU A 46 33.69 -5.62 -26.90
CA GLU A 46 33.96 -4.27 -26.40
C GLU A 46 33.05 -3.91 -25.22
N ILE A 47 31.76 -4.25 -25.30
CA ILE A 47 30.83 -4.07 -24.18
C ILE A 47 31.34 -4.79 -22.94
N LYS A 48 31.71 -6.06 -23.06
CA LYS A 48 32.22 -6.86 -21.95
C LYS A 48 33.59 -6.39 -21.45
N GLN A 49 34.44 -5.84 -22.32
CA GLN A 49 35.71 -5.25 -21.91
C GLN A 49 35.50 -4.00 -21.04
N ARG A 50 34.53 -3.15 -21.40
CA ARG A 50 34.23 -1.90 -20.67
C ARG A 50 33.43 -2.15 -19.40
N TRP A 51 32.50 -3.10 -19.45
CA TRP A 51 31.63 -3.48 -18.33
C TRP A 51 31.67 -5.01 -18.10
N PRO A 52 32.72 -5.52 -17.46
CA PRO A 52 32.91 -6.97 -17.31
C PRO A 52 31.76 -7.66 -16.58
N GLU A 53 31.12 -6.98 -15.63
CA GLU A 53 29.99 -7.51 -14.87
C GLU A 53 28.63 -7.44 -15.60
N ALA A 54 28.57 -6.81 -16.77
CA ALA A 54 27.33 -6.69 -17.55
C ALA A 54 26.79 -8.09 -17.91
N LYS A 55 25.53 -8.34 -17.61
CA LYS A 55 24.81 -9.55 -17.99
C LYS A 55 24.15 -9.30 -19.34
N LEU A 56 24.61 -10.02 -20.38
CA LEU A 56 24.10 -9.86 -21.75
C LEU A 56 23.15 -10.99 -22.09
N ILE A 57 21.93 -10.67 -22.48
CA ILE A 57 20.97 -11.60 -23.05
C ILE A 57 21.03 -11.43 -24.57
N PHE A 58 21.33 -12.51 -25.27
CA PHE A 58 21.37 -12.51 -26.71
C PHE A 58 20.04 -12.96 -27.28
N ASN A 59 19.33 -12.09 -28.02
CA ASN A 59 18.14 -12.51 -28.76
C ASN A 59 18.58 -13.07 -30.10
N ARG A 60 18.46 -14.41 -30.27
CA ARG A 60 18.99 -15.19 -31.38
C ARG A 60 20.50 -15.06 -31.54
N GLY A 61 21.03 -14.77 -32.76
CA GLY A 61 22.47 -14.68 -33.03
C GLY A 61 23.17 -16.05 -33.03
N PHE A 62 22.46 -17.11 -33.45
CA PHE A 62 22.97 -18.48 -33.42
C PHE A 62 24.26 -18.69 -34.20
N GLU A 63 24.46 -17.95 -35.26
CA GLU A 63 25.63 -18.01 -36.11
C GLU A 63 26.91 -17.51 -35.46
N ILE A 64 26.80 -16.45 -34.61
CA ILE A 64 27.96 -15.86 -33.96
C ILE A 64 28.22 -16.47 -32.58
N LEU A 65 27.22 -17.14 -32.01
CA LEU A 65 27.29 -17.69 -30.65
C LEU A 65 28.46 -18.64 -30.40
N PRO A 66 28.87 -19.55 -31.32
CA PRO A 66 30.00 -20.45 -31.10
C PRO A 66 31.31 -19.77 -30.69
N GLU A 67 31.54 -18.51 -31.14
CA GLU A 67 32.76 -17.76 -30.85
C GLU A 67 32.67 -16.82 -29.66
N ILE A 68 31.44 -16.59 -29.11
CA ILE A 68 31.19 -15.58 -28.04
C ILE A 68 30.21 -16.08 -26.97
N HIS A 69 29.94 -17.39 -26.93
CA HIS A 69 28.98 -17.97 -25.97
C HIS A 69 29.37 -17.66 -24.50
N ASP A 70 30.63 -17.56 -24.21
CA ASP A 70 31.18 -17.22 -22.88
C ASP A 70 30.86 -15.78 -22.42
N LEU A 71 30.47 -14.91 -23.35
CA LEU A 71 30.06 -13.53 -23.07
C LEU A 71 28.56 -13.40 -22.82
N ALA A 72 27.78 -14.42 -23.17
CA ALA A 72 26.34 -14.45 -22.94
C ALA A 72 26.00 -14.89 -21.51
N TRP A 73 25.07 -14.20 -20.88
CA TRP A 73 24.46 -14.65 -19.64
C TRP A 73 23.28 -15.59 -19.90
N MET A 74 22.55 -15.36 -21.00
CA MET A 74 21.37 -16.10 -21.40
C MET A 74 21.13 -15.92 -22.90
N VAL A 75 20.48 -16.89 -23.56
CA VAL A 75 20.02 -16.76 -24.94
C VAL A 75 18.49 -16.70 -24.94
N ALA A 76 17.94 -15.71 -25.61
CA ALA A 76 16.53 -15.59 -25.87
C ALA A 76 16.19 -15.88 -27.33
N ALA A 77 14.97 -16.36 -27.58
CA ALA A 77 14.44 -16.47 -28.93
C ALA A 77 12.90 -16.53 -28.92
N GLU A 78 12.30 -16.23 -30.04
CA GLU A 78 10.87 -16.16 -30.28
C GLU A 78 10.49 -16.79 -31.63
N SER A 79 9.36 -17.55 -31.77
CA SER A 79 8.48 -18.05 -30.75
C SER A 79 8.43 -19.57 -30.85
N LEU A 80 8.10 -20.28 -29.76
CA LEU A 80 8.03 -21.75 -29.80
C LEU A 80 6.62 -22.30 -30.07
N TYR A 81 5.60 -21.80 -29.39
CA TYR A 81 4.23 -22.35 -29.47
C TYR A 81 3.23 -21.32 -30.01
N GLN A 82 3.31 -20.09 -29.59
CA GLN A 82 2.41 -19.01 -29.97
C GLN A 82 3.21 -17.83 -30.52
N GLY A 83 2.89 -17.36 -31.71
CA GLY A 83 3.61 -16.32 -32.38
C GLY A 83 2.71 -15.18 -32.88
N TRP A 84 3.34 -14.12 -33.34
CA TRP A 84 2.73 -12.99 -33.99
C TRP A 84 3.18 -12.91 -35.44
N ASN A 85 2.25 -12.87 -36.37
CA ASN A 85 2.54 -12.63 -37.77
C ASN A 85 2.40 -11.15 -38.10
N ALA A 86 3.52 -10.47 -38.26
CA ALA A 86 3.56 -9.04 -38.53
C ALA A 86 2.90 -8.64 -39.86
N ASN A 87 2.95 -9.52 -40.89
CA ASN A 87 2.36 -9.26 -42.18
C ASN A 87 0.83 -9.27 -42.15
N THR A 88 0.25 -10.23 -41.42
CA THR A 88 -1.21 -10.36 -41.30
C THR A 88 -1.78 -9.71 -40.06
N GLN A 89 -0.92 -9.20 -39.16
CA GLN A 89 -1.27 -8.64 -37.85
C GLN A 89 -2.18 -9.57 -37.04
N ARG A 90 -1.80 -10.85 -36.96
CA ARG A 90 -2.58 -11.89 -36.25
C ARG A 90 -1.70 -12.76 -35.38
N PHE A 91 -2.26 -13.09 -34.22
CA PHE A 91 -1.73 -14.17 -33.40
C PHE A 91 -2.01 -15.50 -34.05
N GLN A 92 -1.06 -16.41 -34.01
CA GLN A 92 -1.19 -17.74 -34.58
C GLN A 92 -0.29 -18.76 -33.88
N PRO A 93 -0.68 -20.02 -33.80
CA PRO A 93 0.22 -21.08 -33.36
C PRO A 93 1.44 -21.15 -34.29
N VAL A 94 2.61 -21.43 -33.71
CA VAL A 94 3.85 -21.69 -34.47
C VAL A 94 3.72 -23.02 -35.15
N THR A 95 4.14 -23.13 -36.45
CA THR A 95 4.11 -24.37 -37.19
C THR A 95 5.00 -25.43 -36.54
N GLN A 96 4.69 -26.69 -36.72
CA GLN A 96 5.50 -27.79 -36.17
C GLN A 96 6.95 -27.71 -36.67
N ALA A 97 7.14 -27.43 -37.97
CA ALA A 97 8.47 -27.35 -38.57
C ALA A 97 9.32 -26.21 -37.95
N ASP A 98 8.75 -25.01 -37.77
CA ASP A 98 9.43 -23.86 -37.15
C ASP A 98 9.75 -24.13 -35.69
N ARG A 99 8.83 -24.73 -34.94
CA ARG A 99 9.04 -25.17 -33.57
C ARG A 99 10.18 -26.17 -33.44
N ASP A 100 10.19 -27.21 -34.25
CA ASP A 100 11.21 -28.24 -34.20
C ASP A 100 12.58 -27.72 -34.56
N TRP A 101 12.64 -26.83 -35.54
CA TRP A 101 13.86 -26.10 -35.88
C TRP A 101 14.36 -25.25 -34.70
N LEU A 102 13.52 -24.38 -34.16
CA LEU A 102 13.91 -23.49 -33.07
C LEU A 102 14.27 -24.26 -31.79
N TYR A 103 13.49 -25.31 -31.47
CA TYR A 103 13.79 -26.20 -30.35
C TYR A 103 15.17 -26.84 -30.51
N THR A 104 15.52 -27.30 -31.69
CA THR A 104 16.81 -27.91 -31.96
C THR A 104 17.96 -26.94 -31.69
N GLN A 105 17.84 -25.69 -32.17
CA GLN A 105 18.83 -24.65 -31.92
C GLN A 105 18.99 -24.38 -30.41
N LEU A 106 17.87 -24.11 -29.73
CA LEU A 106 17.88 -23.76 -28.31
C LEU A 106 18.37 -24.91 -27.43
N ASN A 107 17.97 -26.15 -27.74
CA ASN A 107 18.41 -27.32 -26.98
C ASN A 107 19.91 -27.60 -27.20
N GLN A 108 20.44 -27.38 -28.40
CA GLN A 108 21.87 -27.44 -28.64
C GLN A 108 22.63 -26.43 -27.81
N ILE A 109 22.21 -25.17 -27.77
CA ILE A 109 22.81 -24.11 -26.97
C ILE A 109 22.83 -24.49 -25.49
N LYS A 110 21.68 -24.93 -24.97
CA LYS A 110 21.54 -25.38 -23.58
C LYS A 110 22.46 -26.53 -23.22
N THR A 111 22.56 -27.52 -24.10
CA THR A 111 23.34 -28.74 -23.84
C THR A 111 24.83 -28.54 -24.05
N GLN A 112 25.23 -27.85 -25.14
CA GLN A 112 26.62 -27.63 -25.52
C GLN A 112 27.28 -26.56 -24.69
N TYR A 113 26.64 -25.37 -24.57
CA TYR A 113 27.26 -24.22 -23.90
C TYR A 113 26.77 -24.03 -22.46
N LYS A 114 25.81 -24.84 -22.00
CA LYS A 114 25.21 -24.73 -20.64
C LYS A 114 24.58 -23.36 -20.35
N LEU A 115 24.19 -22.63 -21.38
CA LEU A 115 23.54 -21.34 -21.25
C LEU A 115 22.06 -21.51 -20.91
N PRO A 116 21.51 -20.66 -19.99
CA PRO A 116 20.08 -20.58 -19.79
C PRO A 116 19.36 -20.11 -21.07
N ILE A 117 18.18 -20.65 -21.32
CA ILE A 117 17.34 -20.27 -22.46
C ILE A 117 16.10 -19.53 -21.97
N LEU A 118 15.73 -18.47 -22.66
CA LEU A 118 14.47 -17.74 -22.53
C LEU A 118 13.69 -17.80 -23.82
N ALA A 119 12.56 -18.52 -23.84
CA ALA A 119 11.65 -18.49 -24.96
C ALA A 119 10.56 -17.45 -24.75
N ILE A 120 10.40 -16.57 -25.75
CA ILE A 120 9.41 -15.50 -25.74
C ILE A 120 8.31 -15.86 -26.72
N ASP A 121 7.08 -15.99 -26.23
CA ASP A 121 5.89 -16.29 -27.04
C ASP A 121 4.86 -15.17 -26.94
N TYR A 122 4.02 -15.03 -27.95
CA TYR A 122 3.05 -13.95 -28.07
C TYR A 122 1.62 -14.46 -28.12
N VAL A 123 0.78 -13.96 -27.19
CA VAL A 123 -0.66 -14.24 -27.13
C VAL A 123 -1.44 -12.94 -26.95
N PRO A 124 -2.74 -12.88 -27.28
CA PRO A 124 -3.59 -11.78 -26.90
C PRO A 124 -3.56 -11.57 -25.37
N THR A 125 -3.43 -10.33 -24.92
CA THR A 125 -3.23 -10.00 -23.49
C THR A 125 -4.39 -10.44 -22.60
N GLU A 126 -5.61 -10.43 -23.12
CA GLU A 126 -6.83 -10.89 -22.43
C GLU A 126 -6.91 -12.43 -22.31
N GLN A 127 -6.08 -13.19 -23.03
CA GLN A 127 -6.05 -14.67 -22.99
C GLN A 127 -5.01 -15.18 -22.00
N ARG A 128 -5.10 -14.73 -20.73
CA ARG A 128 -4.16 -15.09 -19.65
C ARG A 128 -4.04 -16.61 -19.43
N GLU A 129 -5.11 -17.37 -19.64
CA GLU A 129 -5.06 -18.85 -19.51
C GLU A 129 -4.22 -19.49 -20.62
N LEU A 130 -4.37 -19.03 -21.86
CA LEU A 130 -3.51 -19.47 -22.97
C LEU A 130 -2.03 -19.11 -22.68
N ALA A 131 -1.79 -17.93 -22.10
CA ALA A 131 -0.44 -17.53 -21.72
C ALA A 131 0.17 -18.46 -20.65
N ARG A 132 -0.60 -18.87 -19.62
CA ARG A 132 -0.16 -19.84 -18.60
C ARG A 132 0.14 -21.20 -19.22
N GLN A 133 -0.73 -21.70 -20.08
CA GLN A 133 -0.54 -22.98 -20.80
C GLN A 133 0.72 -22.94 -21.67
N THR A 134 0.91 -21.86 -22.42
CA THR A 134 2.10 -21.66 -23.26
C THR A 134 3.38 -21.65 -22.42
N ALA A 135 3.39 -20.87 -21.32
CA ALA A 135 4.52 -20.83 -20.40
C ALA A 135 4.84 -22.20 -19.78
N ALA A 136 3.81 -22.97 -19.42
CA ALA A 136 3.97 -24.34 -18.91
C ALA A 136 4.56 -25.29 -19.96
N GLN A 137 4.15 -25.20 -21.23
CA GLN A 137 4.70 -25.99 -22.33
C GLN A 137 6.20 -25.66 -22.55
N ILE A 138 6.57 -24.40 -22.53
CA ILE A 138 7.97 -23.96 -22.64
C ILE A 138 8.81 -24.50 -21.47
N LYS A 139 8.28 -24.41 -20.24
CA LYS A 139 8.93 -24.96 -19.05
C LYS A 139 9.17 -26.47 -19.14
N ALA A 140 8.23 -27.20 -19.70
CA ALA A 140 8.36 -28.64 -19.87
C ALA A 140 9.57 -29.04 -20.75
N LEU A 141 10.04 -28.12 -21.62
CA LEU A 141 11.28 -28.29 -22.40
C LEU A 141 12.54 -27.93 -21.58
N GLY A 142 12.36 -27.48 -20.35
CA GLY A 142 13.43 -27.03 -19.46
C GLY A 142 13.98 -25.66 -19.86
N PHE A 143 13.17 -24.81 -20.48
CA PHE A 143 13.48 -23.41 -20.82
C PHE A 143 12.72 -22.45 -19.90
N GLY A 144 13.28 -21.27 -19.68
CA GLY A 144 12.55 -20.13 -19.12
C GLY A 144 11.52 -19.63 -20.13
N ALA A 145 10.37 -19.20 -19.63
CA ALA A 145 9.29 -18.68 -20.47
C ALA A 145 9.00 -17.22 -20.15
N TRP A 146 8.72 -16.44 -21.19
CA TRP A 146 8.07 -15.13 -21.08
C TRP A 146 6.99 -15.02 -22.14
N VAL A 147 5.74 -14.98 -21.71
CA VAL A 147 4.60 -14.91 -22.62
C VAL A 147 3.95 -13.54 -22.49
N SER A 148 3.92 -12.77 -23.56
CA SER A 148 3.45 -11.40 -23.61
C SER A 148 2.72 -11.10 -24.93
N ASN A 149 2.51 -9.82 -25.26
CA ASN A 149 2.06 -9.40 -26.58
C ASN A 149 3.25 -8.90 -27.43
N PRO A 150 3.09 -8.76 -28.75
CA PRO A 150 4.18 -8.38 -29.65
C PRO A 150 4.65 -6.91 -29.46
N HIS A 151 3.86 -6.06 -28.80
CA HIS A 151 4.22 -4.68 -28.49
C HIS A 151 5.01 -4.55 -27.19
N LEU A 152 5.03 -5.63 -26.37
CA LEU A 152 5.69 -5.68 -25.06
C LEU A 152 5.23 -4.57 -24.10
N ASP A 153 4.02 -4.05 -24.28
CA ASP A 153 3.44 -2.96 -23.49
C ASP A 153 2.54 -3.45 -22.36
N ALA A 154 2.22 -4.76 -22.34
CA ALA A 154 1.55 -5.43 -21.22
C ALA A 154 2.56 -6.19 -20.35
N LEU A 155 2.25 -6.38 -19.06
CA LEU A 155 3.04 -7.23 -18.19
C LEU A 155 2.86 -8.69 -18.58
N GLY A 156 3.94 -9.31 -19.11
CA GLY A 156 3.98 -10.70 -19.49
C GLY A 156 3.90 -11.64 -18.28
N LEU A 157 4.00 -12.95 -18.58
CA LEU A 157 3.85 -14.02 -17.61
C LEU A 157 4.95 -15.05 -17.80
N SER A 158 5.50 -15.54 -16.71
CA SER A 158 6.50 -16.60 -16.68
C SER A 158 5.89 -17.89 -16.10
N SER A 159 6.56 -19.01 -16.33
CA SER A 159 6.17 -20.29 -15.72
C SER A 159 6.53 -20.40 -14.23
N GLU A 160 7.41 -19.53 -13.73
CA GLU A 160 7.90 -19.56 -12.35
C GLU A 160 7.14 -18.61 -11.45
N VAL A 161 6.78 -17.43 -11.96
CA VAL A 161 6.07 -16.41 -11.22
C VAL A 161 5.04 -15.69 -12.09
N GLU A 162 3.90 -15.39 -11.51
CA GLU A 162 2.90 -14.48 -12.06
C GLU A 162 2.66 -13.35 -11.08
N VAL A 163 3.04 -12.13 -11.44
CA VAL A 163 2.79 -10.96 -10.61
C VAL A 163 1.28 -10.72 -10.49
N LEU A 164 0.80 -10.59 -9.26
CA LEU A 164 -0.59 -10.24 -8.98
C LEU A 164 -0.71 -8.72 -8.92
N PRO A 165 -1.46 -8.09 -9.82
CA PRO A 165 -1.63 -6.65 -9.82
C PRO A 165 -2.25 -6.16 -8.51
N ARG A 166 -1.70 -5.07 -7.95
CA ARG A 166 -2.24 -4.41 -6.76
C ARG A 166 -2.72 -2.99 -7.06
N LYS A 167 -2.25 -2.38 -8.14
CA LYS A 167 -2.75 -1.07 -8.57
C LYS A 167 -4.20 -1.16 -9.04
N VAL A 168 -4.99 -0.17 -8.69
CA VAL A 168 -6.35 0.04 -9.18
C VAL A 168 -6.42 1.42 -9.79
N LEU A 169 -6.85 1.51 -11.05
CA LEU A 169 -7.10 2.80 -11.69
C LEU A 169 -8.46 3.32 -11.23
N VAL A 170 -8.44 4.47 -10.56
CA VAL A 170 -9.64 5.04 -9.93
C VAL A 170 -10.06 6.30 -10.67
N ILE A 171 -11.14 6.21 -11.44
CA ILE A 171 -11.71 7.33 -12.21
C ILE A 171 -12.77 8.02 -11.36
N TYR A 172 -12.66 9.33 -11.18
CA TYR A 172 -13.59 10.09 -10.34
C TYR A 172 -13.98 11.42 -10.97
N ALA A 173 -15.18 11.92 -10.64
CA ALA A 173 -15.63 13.26 -10.96
C ALA A 173 -15.18 14.21 -9.85
N PRO A 174 -14.31 15.20 -10.12
CA PRO A 174 -13.91 16.17 -9.11
C PRO A 174 -15.12 16.99 -8.61
N ASN A 175 -15.23 17.15 -7.29
CA ASN A 175 -16.13 18.10 -6.67
C ASN A 175 -15.57 19.54 -6.70
N GLU A 176 -16.27 20.50 -6.10
CA GLU A 176 -15.86 21.91 -6.07
C GLU A 176 -14.46 22.12 -5.42
N ALA A 177 -14.10 21.30 -4.45
CA ALA A 177 -12.81 21.40 -3.78
C ALA A 177 -11.61 20.99 -4.66
N LYS A 178 -11.83 20.26 -5.74
CA LYS A 178 -10.85 19.76 -6.73
C LYS A 178 -9.75 18.85 -6.16
N ASP A 179 -9.21 19.12 -4.98
CA ASP A 179 -8.16 18.28 -4.36
C ASP A 179 -8.69 16.88 -4.06
N ILE A 180 -7.91 15.85 -4.38
CA ILE A 180 -8.25 14.44 -4.17
C ILE A 180 -8.51 14.12 -2.70
N HIS A 181 -7.93 14.86 -1.77
CA HIS A 181 -8.14 14.70 -0.34
C HIS A 181 -9.62 14.85 0.07
N TYR A 182 -10.37 15.71 -0.62
CA TYR A 182 -11.77 16.00 -0.32
C TYR A 182 -12.76 15.25 -1.19
N GLN A 183 -12.29 14.33 -2.04
CA GLN A 183 -13.19 13.54 -2.89
C GLN A 183 -13.74 12.33 -2.15
N ASP A 184 -15.03 12.01 -2.37
CA ASP A 184 -15.68 10.85 -1.74
C ASP A 184 -14.95 9.55 -2.04
N VAL A 185 -14.43 9.40 -3.25
CA VAL A 185 -13.71 8.21 -3.69
C VAL A 185 -12.45 7.93 -2.86
N SER A 186 -11.68 8.95 -2.51
CA SER A 186 -10.48 8.79 -1.67
C SER A 186 -10.84 8.62 -0.19
N ARG A 187 -11.85 9.35 0.27
CA ARG A 187 -12.30 9.33 1.67
C ARG A 187 -12.98 8.01 2.02
N PHE A 188 -13.85 7.48 1.15
CA PHE A 188 -14.66 6.32 1.46
C PHE A 188 -14.03 5.00 0.99
N LEU A 189 -13.34 4.99 -0.16
CA LEU A 189 -12.69 3.77 -0.67
C LEU A 189 -11.25 3.58 -0.22
N GLY A 190 -10.60 4.57 0.36
CA GLY A 190 -9.20 4.47 0.78
C GLY A 190 -8.94 3.34 1.78
N ALA A 191 -9.78 3.18 2.81
CA ALA A 191 -9.67 2.10 3.77
C ALA A 191 -10.02 0.72 3.16
N PRO A 192 -11.11 0.55 2.41
CA PRO A 192 -11.37 -0.67 1.65
C PRO A 192 -10.22 -1.08 0.72
N PHE A 193 -9.64 -0.16 -0.04
CA PHE A 193 -8.48 -0.47 -0.88
C PHE A 193 -7.29 -0.96 -0.07
N ALA A 194 -6.93 -0.25 0.98
CA ALA A 194 -5.82 -0.63 1.86
C ALA A 194 -6.04 -2.03 2.48
N TYR A 195 -7.25 -2.29 2.99
CA TYR A 195 -7.60 -3.58 3.56
C TYR A 195 -7.55 -4.72 2.54
N LEU A 196 -7.95 -4.47 1.30
CA LEU A 196 -7.85 -5.43 0.19
C LEU A 196 -6.43 -5.49 -0.41
N GLY A 197 -5.44 -4.76 0.12
CA GLY A 197 -4.07 -4.72 -0.40
C GLY A 197 -3.96 -4.05 -1.76
N LEU A 198 -4.90 -3.19 -2.11
CA LEU A 198 -4.92 -2.44 -3.36
C LEU A 198 -4.27 -1.07 -3.19
N VAL A 199 -3.62 -0.61 -4.24
CA VAL A 199 -2.96 0.70 -4.30
C VAL A 199 -3.71 1.55 -5.33
N PRO A 200 -4.51 2.55 -4.90
CA PRO A 200 -5.28 3.37 -5.81
C PRO A 200 -4.40 4.37 -6.56
N GLU A 201 -4.65 4.51 -7.85
CA GLU A 201 -4.10 5.53 -8.71
C GLU A 201 -5.27 6.39 -9.23
N TYR A 202 -5.43 7.57 -8.61
CA TYR A 202 -6.60 8.43 -8.83
C TYR A 202 -6.43 9.27 -10.09
N MET A 203 -7.47 9.30 -10.92
CA MET A 203 -7.51 10.05 -12.16
C MET A 203 -8.86 10.76 -12.31
N PRO A 204 -8.89 12.08 -12.46
CA PRO A 204 -10.13 12.78 -12.78
C PRO A 204 -10.64 12.36 -14.17
N TYR A 205 -11.96 12.11 -14.32
CA TYR A 205 -12.55 11.57 -15.55
C TYR A 205 -12.45 12.53 -16.76
N ASN A 206 -12.22 13.81 -16.53
CA ASN A 206 -11.92 14.80 -17.55
C ASN A 206 -10.43 14.90 -17.89
N GLY A 207 -9.58 14.07 -17.30
CA GLY A 207 -8.15 13.95 -17.58
C GLY A 207 -7.85 13.12 -18.83
N THR A 208 -6.57 12.96 -19.12
CA THR A 208 -6.09 12.13 -20.23
C THR A 208 -6.14 10.65 -19.83
N LEU A 209 -7.05 9.89 -20.43
CA LEU A 209 -7.19 8.46 -20.19
C LEU A 209 -5.98 7.67 -20.71
N PRO A 210 -5.55 6.60 -20.00
CA PRO A 210 -4.43 5.75 -20.42
C PRO A 210 -4.68 5.10 -21.78
N LYS A 211 -3.68 5.17 -22.68
CA LYS A 211 -3.71 4.51 -23.99
C LYS A 211 -2.97 3.18 -24.01
N PHE A 212 -2.11 2.94 -23.02
CA PHE A 212 -1.38 1.68 -22.87
C PHE A 212 -2.28 0.55 -22.32
N ASP A 213 -1.84 -0.70 -22.47
CA ASP A 213 -2.57 -1.87 -21.98
C ASP A 213 -2.48 -1.96 -20.45
N LEU A 214 -3.63 -2.07 -19.79
CA LEU A 214 -3.74 -2.19 -18.34
C LEU A 214 -3.57 -3.62 -17.83
N THR A 215 -3.61 -4.62 -18.72
CA THR A 215 -3.57 -6.05 -18.36
C THR A 215 -2.28 -6.42 -17.63
N GLY A 216 -2.41 -7.09 -16.50
CA GLY A 216 -1.30 -7.49 -15.63
C GLY A 216 -0.68 -6.35 -14.83
N ARG A 217 -0.96 -5.09 -15.14
CA ARG A 217 -0.48 -3.90 -14.42
C ARG A 217 -1.46 -3.42 -13.35
N TYR A 218 -2.76 -3.49 -13.66
CA TYR A 218 -3.84 -3.08 -12.76
C TYR A 218 -4.73 -4.28 -12.42
N ALA A 219 -5.17 -4.35 -11.17
CA ALA A 219 -6.16 -5.31 -10.72
C ALA A 219 -7.53 -5.04 -11.32
N GLY A 220 -7.79 -3.80 -11.70
CA GLY A 220 -9.02 -3.38 -12.37
C GLY A 220 -9.18 -1.86 -12.36
N ILE A 221 -10.36 -1.43 -12.78
CA ILE A 221 -10.80 -0.03 -12.80
C ILE A 221 -11.91 0.14 -11.77
N VAL A 222 -11.85 1.20 -10.99
CA VAL A 222 -12.95 1.65 -10.13
C VAL A 222 -13.40 3.02 -10.61
N SER A 223 -14.70 3.21 -10.80
CA SER A 223 -15.27 4.48 -11.21
C SER A 223 -16.21 4.99 -10.12
N TRP A 224 -16.05 6.26 -9.73
CA TRP A 224 -16.96 6.98 -8.85
C TRP A 224 -17.29 8.34 -9.43
N ILE A 225 -18.39 8.39 -10.16
CA ILE A 225 -18.83 9.57 -10.89
C ILE A 225 -20.22 9.92 -10.41
N ASN A 226 -20.46 11.16 -10.00
CA ASN A 226 -21.72 11.62 -9.43
C ASN A 226 -22.66 12.29 -10.43
N SER A 227 -22.26 12.41 -11.71
CA SER A 227 -23.03 13.03 -12.79
C SER A 227 -23.02 12.16 -14.04
N ASP A 228 -24.12 12.18 -14.78
CA ASP A 228 -24.18 11.57 -16.12
C ASP A 228 -23.84 12.60 -17.23
N GLU A 229 -23.51 13.84 -16.87
CA GLU A 229 -23.03 14.86 -17.82
C GLU A 229 -21.58 14.62 -18.17
N LEU A 230 -21.30 14.45 -19.44
CA LEU A 230 -19.96 14.12 -19.94
C LEU A 230 -19.08 15.36 -20.09
N ALA A 231 -18.05 15.46 -19.26
CA ALA A 231 -16.92 16.37 -19.53
C ALA A 231 -15.83 15.73 -20.40
N ASN A 232 -15.79 14.40 -20.52
CA ASN A 232 -14.88 13.67 -21.38
C ASN A 232 -15.63 12.74 -22.33
N PRO A 233 -15.84 13.12 -23.59
CA PRO A 233 -16.58 12.31 -24.57
C PRO A 233 -15.89 10.99 -24.93
N ASP A 234 -14.59 10.85 -24.67
CA ASP A 234 -13.82 9.64 -24.97
C ASP A 234 -14.00 8.57 -23.88
N TYR A 235 -14.44 8.96 -22.68
CA TYR A 235 -14.54 8.04 -21.53
C TYR A 235 -15.43 6.83 -21.79
N PRO A 236 -16.64 6.95 -22.35
CA PRO A 236 -17.50 5.80 -22.57
C PRO A 236 -16.89 4.75 -23.50
N GLN A 237 -16.31 5.19 -24.62
CA GLN A 237 -15.68 4.31 -25.59
C GLN A 237 -14.40 3.68 -25.02
N TRP A 238 -13.61 4.46 -24.26
CA TRP A 238 -12.43 3.97 -23.55
C TRP A 238 -12.82 2.88 -22.54
N LEU A 239 -13.85 3.10 -21.72
CA LEU A 239 -14.35 2.13 -20.74
C LEU A 239 -14.81 0.83 -21.42
N ALA A 240 -15.60 0.95 -22.50
CA ALA A 240 -16.03 -0.22 -23.28
C ALA A 240 -14.83 -1.01 -23.82
N THR A 241 -13.77 -0.32 -24.27
CA THR A 241 -12.53 -0.95 -24.74
C THR A 241 -11.83 -1.73 -23.61
N GLN A 242 -11.74 -1.16 -22.39
CA GLN A 242 -11.15 -1.88 -21.25
C GLN A 242 -11.95 -3.12 -20.88
N ILE A 243 -13.28 -3.05 -20.93
CA ILE A 243 -14.17 -4.19 -20.68
C ILE A 243 -13.95 -5.31 -21.73
N GLN A 244 -13.82 -4.94 -23.01
CA GLN A 244 -13.50 -5.90 -24.06
C GLN A 244 -12.14 -6.58 -23.84
N ARG A 245 -11.16 -5.87 -23.27
CA ARG A 245 -9.86 -6.40 -22.85
C ARG A 245 -9.91 -7.22 -21.57
N LYS A 246 -11.11 -7.48 -21.04
CA LYS A 246 -11.32 -8.26 -19.80
C LYS A 246 -10.72 -7.62 -18.55
N ILE A 247 -10.50 -6.32 -18.54
CA ILE A 247 -10.15 -5.57 -17.33
C ILE A 247 -11.39 -5.50 -16.44
N PRO A 248 -11.35 -6.00 -15.19
CA PRO A 248 -12.50 -5.89 -14.28
C PRO A 248 -12.83 -4.44 -13.92
N VAL A 249 -14.12 -4.11 -13.87
CA VAL A 249 -14.59 -2.75 -13.57
C VAL A 249 -15.61 -2.77 -12.45
N ALA A 250 -15.42 -1.91 -11.44
CA ALA A 250 -16.39 -1.65 -10.37
C ALA A 250 -16.90 -0.21 -10.48
N ILE A 251 -18.19 -0.02 -10.74
CA ILE A 251 -18.80 1.30 -10.91
C ILE A 251 -19.62 1.65 -9.66
N PHE A 252 -19.36 2.81 -9.09
CA PHE A 252 -20.09 3.40 -7.97
C PHE A 252 -20.79 4.68 -8.40
N SER A 253 -21.99 4.93 -7.87
CA SER A 253 -22.81 6.12 -7.99
C SER A 253 -23.46 6.29 -9.36
N ARG A 254 -22.75 6.59 -10.42
CA ARG A 254 -23.28 6.77 -11.77
C ARG A 254 -22.35 6.14 -12.81
N PHE A 255 -22.86 5.86 -14.00
CA PHE A 255 -22.03 5.36 -15.10
C PHE A 255 -21.04 6.40 -15.62
N GLY A 256 -21.36 7.70 -15.49
CA GLY A 256 -20.55 8.78 -16.01
C GLY A 256 -20.73 9.04 -17.51
N PHE A 257 -21.84 8.58 -18.09
CA PHE A 257 -22.25 8.87 -19.45
C PHE A 257 -23.78 8.87 -19.57
N ALA A 258 -24.28 9.65 -20.49
CA ALA A 258 -25.72 9.74 -20.75
C ALA A 258 -26.28 8.40 -21.26
N ASN A 259 -27.60 8.22 -21.11
CA ASN A 259 -28.29 7.04 -21.62
C ASN A 259 -28.08 6.90 -23.13
N ASP A 260 -27.09 6.09 -23.50
CA ASP A 260 -26.83 5.63 -24.86
C ASP A 260 -27.17 4.15 -24.93
N GLY A 261 -28.30 3.82 -25.55
CA GLY A 261 -28.77 2.44 -25.67
C GLY A 261 -27.73 1.51 -26.29
N GLY A 262 -26.96 1.98 -27.27
CA GLY A 262 -25.93 1.19 -27.91
C GLY A 262 -24.74 0.89 -26.99
N LEU A 263 -24.38 1.77 -26.08
CA LEU A 263 -23.31 1.54 -25.10
C LEU A 263 -23.78 0.67 -23.93
N LEU A 264 -24.96 0.94 -23.37
CA LEU A 264 -25.57 0.12 -22.32
C LEU A 264 -25.75 -1.34 -22.79
N GLU A 265 -26.20 -1.57 -24.02
CA GLU A 265 -26.32 -2.91 -24.58
C GLU A 265 -24.96 -3.64 -24.66
N LYS A 266 -23.87 -2.95 -25.01
CA LYS A 266 -22.51 -3.52 -24.99
C LYS A 266 -22.07 -3.91 -23.58
N LEU A 267 -22.60 -3.25 -22.55
CA LEU A 267 -22.38 -3.59 -21.15
C LEU A 267 -23.33 -4.68 -20.64
N GLY A 268 -24.24 -5.19 -21.47
CA GLY A 268 -25.25 -6.15 -21.06
C GLY A 268 -26.38 -5.51 -20.24
N LEU A 269 -26.66 -4.24 -20.48
CA LEU A 269 -27.63 -3.46 -19.75
C LEU A 269 -28.59 -2.80 -20.74
N HIS A 270 -29.81 -2.49 -20.30
CA HIS A 270 -30.69 -1.64 -21.06
C HIS A 270 -31.48 -0.69 -20.16
N TYR A 271 -31.78 0.48 -20.69
CA TYR A 271 -32.64 1.45 -20.02
C TYR A 271 -34.11 1.03 -20.17
N GLN A 272 -34.84 1.03 -19.05
CA GLN A 272 -36.30 0.76 -19.03
C GLN A 272 -36.99 1.84 -18.22
N GLU A 273 -37.85 2.61 -18.87
CA GLU A 273 -38.53 3.72 -18.22
C GLU A 273 -39.25 3.29 -16.93
N LEU A 274 -39.16 4.12 -15.89
CA LEU A 274 -39.79 3.92 -14.60
C LEU A 274 -40.89 4.97 -14.37
N ASN A 275 -42.09 4.54 -13.97
CA ASN A 275 -43.14 5.47 -13.58
C ASN A 275 -42.92 5.95 -12.13
N SER A 276 -42.35 7.14 -11.97
CA SER A 276 -42.05 7.71 -10.66
C SER A 276 -43.32 8.03 -9.80
N ASN A 277 -44.51 8.02 -10.39
CA ASN A 277 -45.76 8.26 -9.67
C ASN A 277 -46.39 6.99 -9.08
N LYS A 278 -45.84 5.82 -9.37
CA LYS A 278 -46.28 4.55 -8.80
C LYS A 278 -45.36 4.06 -7.72
N PRO A 279 -45.84 3.30 -6.71
CA PRO A 279 -45.01 2.64 -5.73
C PRO A 279 -43.98 1.71 -6.39
N LEU A 280 -42.75 1.77 -5.91
CA LEU A 280 -41.67 0.89 -6.28
C LEU A 280 -41.28 0.04 -5.07
N ASN A 281 -41.16 -1.27 -5.23
CA ASN A 281 -40.91 -2.21 -4.15
C ASN A 281 -39.54 -2.89 -4.30
N ILE A 282 -38.96 -3.32 -3.19
CA ILE A 282 -37.83 -4.20 -3.20
C ILE A 282 -38.33 -5.63 -3.39
N ALA A 283 -38.03 -6.22 -4.55
CA ALA A 283 -38.37 -7.61 -4.85
C ALA A 283 -37.38 -8.59 -4.22
N SER A 284 -36.11 -8.28 -4.31
CA SER A 284 -35.03 -9.08 -3.67
C SER A 284 -33.72 -8.27 -3.53
N HIS A 285 -32.85 -8.69 -2.61
CA HIS A 285 -31.51 -8.13 -2.49
C HIS A 285 -30.49 -9.17 -1.98
N ASP A 286 -29.23 -9.00 -2.37
CA ASP A 286 -28.08 -9.76 -1.85
C ASP A 286 -27.76 -9.27 -0.40
N PRO A 287 -27.23 -10.13 0.49
CA PRO A 287 -26.83 -9.75 1.84
C PRO A 287 -25.80 -8.62 1.93
N MET A 288 -25.04 -8.33 0.87
CA MET A 288 -24.13 -7.16 0.87
C MET A 288 -24.86 -5.82 0.77
N MET A 289 -26.14 -5.82 0.38
CA MET A 289 -26.97 -4.60 0.33
C MET A 289 -27.61 -4.33 1.70
N GLY A 290 -27.83 -3.05 2.03
CA GLY A 290 -28.34 -2.65 3.34
C GLY A 290 -27.30 -2.78 4.46
N PHE A 291 -26.03 -2.58 4.15
CA PHE A 291 -24.91 -2.88 5.03
C PHE A 291 -24.86 -2.03 6.32
N GLU A 292 -24.84 -0.70 6.20
CA GLU A 292 -24.88 0.22 7.36
C GLU A 292 -26.18 1.02 7.41
N MET A 293 -26.93 1.06 6.29
CA MET A 293 -28.20 1.74 6.15
C MET A 293 -29.24 0.80 5.56
N PRO A 294 -30.46 0.77 6.10
CA PRO A 294 -31.57 0.03 5.49
C PRO A 294 -31.82 0.51 4.06
N LEU A 295 -32.23 -0.40 3.19
CA LEU A 295 -32.59 -0.07 1.84
C LEU A 295 -33.87 0.79 1.83
N THR A 296 -33.79 1.94 1.19
CA THR A 296 -34.92 2.83 0.96
C THR A 296 -35.23 2.94 -0.53
N VAL A 297 -36.48 3.11 -0.91
CA VAL A 297 -36.88 3.21 -2.30
C VAL A 297 -37.61 4.53 -2.53
N ARG A 298 -36.97 5.37 -3.33
CA ARG A 298 -37.54 6.64 -3.81
C ARG A 298 -37.48 6.63 -5.34
N PRO A 299 -38.59 6.43 -6.02
CA PRO A 299 -38.62 6.24 -7.49
C PRO A 299 -37.88 7.32 -8.28
N GLN A 300 -37.94 8.57 -7.81
CA GLN A 300 -37.27 9.72 -8.45
C GLN A 300 -35.73 9.69 -8.37
N ASP A 301 -35.16 8.91 -7.46
CA ASP A 301 -33.73 8.84 -7.25
C ASP A 301 -33.08 7.65 -8.00
N ILE A 302 -33.90 6.80 -8.63
CA ILE A 302 -33.46 5.56 -9.26
C ILE A 302 -33.00 5.80 -10.69
N TYR A 303 -31.80 5.35 -11.04
CA TYR A 303 -31.40 5.22 -12.45
C TYR A 303 -32.04 3.92 -13.00
N PRO A 304 -32.98 4.00 -13.97
CA PRO A 304 -33.81 2.89 -14.35
C PRO A 304 -33.13 1.95 -15.35
N VAL A 305 -32.24 1.10 -14.86
CA VAL A 305 -31.48 0.12 -15.64
C VAL A 305 -31.90 -1.30 -15.32
N VAL A 306 -31.89 -2.14 -16.33
CA VAL A 306 -32.11 -3.59 -16.26
C VAL A 306 -30.88 -4.31 -16.77
N ALA A 307 -30.34 -5.22 -15.97
CA ALA A 307 -29.24 -6.08 -16.36
C ALA A 307 -29.76 -7.33 -17.12
N ASN A 308 -28.96 -7.80 -18.08
CA ASN A 308 -29.29 -9.01 -18.85
C ASN A 308 -29.21 -10.28 -17.99
N ALA A 309 -29.63 -11.41 -18.57
CA ALA A 309 -29.70 -12.70 -17.86
C ALA A 309 -28.32 -13.28 -17.42
N SER A 310 -27.19 -12.77 -17.95
CA SER A 310 -25.85 -13.20 -17.52
C SER A 310 -25.37 -12.49 -16.24
N ALA A 311 -26.02 -11.40 -15.86
CA ALA A 311 -25.70 -10.67 -14.64
C ALA A 311 -26.37 -11.31 -13.40
N THR A 312 -25.78 -11.06 -12.24
CA THR A 312 -26.34 -11.40 -10.93
C THR A 312 -26.82 -10.10 -10.26
N PRO A 313 -28.14 -9.83 -10.22
CA PRO A 313 -28.66 -8.66 -9.52
C PRO A 313 -28.31 -8.71 -8.02
N LEU A 314 -27.79 -7.60 -7.49
CA LEU A 314 -27.57 -7.41 -6.05
C LEU A 314 -28.79 -6.73 -5.40
N LEU A 315 -29.55 -5.97 -6.19
CA LEU A 315 -30.80 -5.36 -5.79
C LEU A 315 -31.77 -5.42 -6.97
N THR A 316 -32.94 -6.00 -6.74
CA THR A 316 -34.05 -6.02 -7.69
C THR A 316 -35.21 -5.19 -7.15
N LEU A 317 -35.59 -4.17 -7.90
CA LEU A 317 -36.78 -3.38 -7.65
C LEU A 317 -37.88 -3.80 -8.60
N SER A 318 -39.15 -3.70 -8.18
CA SER A 318 -40.31 -4.08 -9.00
C SER A 318 -41.44 -3.05 -8.93
N GLN A 319 -42.08 -2.87 -10.05
CA GLN A 319 -43.29 -2.08 -10.19
C GLN A 319 -44.21 -2.76 -11.23
N ASP A 320 -45.38 -3.18 -10.84
CA ASP A 320 -46.27 -4.05 -11.63
C ASP A 320 -45.48 -5.33 -12.04
N GLU A 321 -45.37 -5.63 -13.36
CA GLU A 321 -44.59 -6.78 -13.89
C GLU A 321 -43.14 -6.41 -14.28
N ALA A 322 -42.79 -5.12 -14.21
CA ALA A 322 -41.43 -4.67 -14.58
C ALA A 322 -40.45 -4.73 -13.42
N THR A 323 -39.18 -4.94 -13.74
CA THR A 323 -38.07 -4.98 -12.74
C THR A 323 -36.90 -4.10 -13.16
N TRP A 324 -36.16 -3.60 -12.17
CA TRP A 324 -34.92 -2.82 -12.35
C TRP A 324 -33.84 -3.32 -11.43
N HIS A 325 -32.58 -3.19 -11.88
CA HIS A 325 -31.41 -3.69 -11.16
C HIS A 325 -30.42 -2.54 -10.93
N PRO A 326 -30.63 -1.68 -9.92
CA PRO A 326 -29.73 -0.55 -9.66
C PRO A 326 -28.37 -0.99 -9.11
N ALA A 327 -28.19 -2.26 -8.73
CA ALA A 327 -26.93 -2.87 -8.37
C ALA A 327 -26.86 -4.31 -8.89
N ALA A 328 -25.77 -4.67 -9.56
CA ALA A 328 -25.55 -6.02 -10.06
C ALA A 328 -24.06 -6.35 -10.24
N LEU A 329 -23.71 -7.63 -10.16
CA LEU A 329 -22.47 -8.19 -10.67
C LEU A 329 -22.68 -8.62 -12.13
N THR A 330 -21.67 -8.35 -12.97
CA THR A 330 -21.70 -8.63 -14.41
C THR A 330 -20.48 -9.45 -14.81
N GLU A 331 -20.44 -9.94 -16.05
CA GLU A 331 -19.28 -10.63 -16.59
C GLU A 331 -18.01 -9.75 -16.60
N TRP A 332 -18.16 -8.43 -16.72
CA TRP A 332 -17.05 -7.48 -16.72
C TRP A 332 -16.70 -6.93 -15.32
N GLY A 333 -17.50 -7.19 -14.29
CA GLY A 333 -17.29 -6.69 -12.94
C GLY A 333 -18.58 -6.44 -12.20
N GLY A 334 -18.96 -5.18 -12.00
CA GLY A 334 -20.23 -4.85 -11.36
C GLY A 334 -20.45 -3.35 -11.19
N TYR A 335 -21.67 -3.01 -10.82
CA TYR A 335 -22.05 -1.64 -10.54
C TYR A 335 -23.01 -1.54 -9.35
N VAL A 336 -22.95 -0.44 -8.65
CA VAL A 336 -23.90 -0.03 -7.62
C VAL A 336 -24.20 1.46 -7.80
N LEU A 337 -25.41 1.77 -8.24
CA LEU A 337 -25.81 3.13 -8.57
C LEU A 337 -26.39 3.86 -7.36
N ALA A 338 -26.26 5.18 -7.33
CA ALA A 338 -26.91 6.01 -6.33
C ALA A 338 -28.45 5.80 -6.38
N PRO A 339 -29.12 5.80 -5.20
CA PRO A 339 -28.63 6.11 -3.86
C PRO A 339 -28.05 4.91 -3.09
N TYR A 340 -27.80 3.78 -3.72
CA TYR A 340 -27.43 2.51 -3.07
C TYR A 340 -25.91 2.33 -2.81
N THR A 341 -25.10 3.31 -3.16
CA THR A 341 -23.66 3.33 -2.83
C THR A 341 -23.44 3.76 -1.39
N THR A 342 -23.68 5.03 -1.13
CA THR A 342 -23.67 5.66 0.19
C THR A 342 -24.89 6.57 0.32
N GLU A 343 -25.41 6.73 1.52
CA GLU A 343 -26.47 7.68 1.81
C GLU A 343 -25.99 8.71 2.84
N GLY A 344 -26.25 9.98 2.55
CA GLY A 344 -25.96 11.07 3.46
C GLY A 344 -26.96 11.10 4.62
N LEU A 345 -26.48 11.37 5.81
CA LEU A 345 -27.32 11.57 6.98
C LEU A 345 -27.69 13.05 7.12
N PRO A 346 -28.92 13.36 7.51
CA PRO A 346 -29.36 14.74 7.73
C PRO A 346 -28.89 15.31 9.09
N ASP A 347 -27.86 14.71 9.69
CA ASP A 347 -27.27 15.17 10.93
C ASP A 347 -26.38 16.42 10.72
N LYS A 348 -26.06 17.09 11.81
CA LYS A 348 -25.25 18.34 11.77
C LYS A 348 -23.85 18.12 11.23
N ASP A 349 -23.35 16.89 11.21
CA ASP A 349 -21.98 16.56 10.81
C ASP A 349 -21.91 16.12 9.34
N GLY A 350 -23.05 16.07 8.61
CA GLY A 350 -23.08 15.70 7.19
C GLY A 350 -22.47 14.32 6.91
N GLY A 351 -22.62 13.36 7.84
CA GLY A 351 -22.06 12.03 7.73
C GLY A 351 -22.69 11.22 6.61
N SER A 352 -21.96 10.25 6.10
CA SER A 352 -22.44 9.26 5.13
C SER A 352 -22.35 7.85 5.71
N ARG A 353 -23.19 6.95 5.19
CA ARG A 353 -23.21 5.52 5.53
C ARG A 353 -23.15 4.69 4.25
N TRP A 354 -22.48 3.57 4.32
CA TRP A 354 -22.49 2.61 3.23
C TRP A 354 -23.83 1.90 3.14
N VAL A 355 -24.44 1.89 1.96
CA VAL A 355 -25.63 1.08 1.66
C VAL A 355 -25.23 -0.30 1.17
N ILE A 356 -24.13 -0.39 0.41
CA ILE A 356 -23.50 -1.66 0.02
C ILE A 356 -22.26 -1.93 0.87
N ASN A 357 -21.94 -3.22 1.12
CA ASN A 357 -20.66 -3.59 1.71
C ASN A 357 -19.53 -3.38 0.69
N PRO A 358 -18.63 -2.39 0.88
CA PRO A 358 -17.63 -2.05 -0.12
C PRO A 358 -16.54 -3.11 -0.28
N LEU A 359 -16.22 -3.89 0.77
CA LEU A 359 -15.21 -4.96 0.69
C LEU A 359 -15.71 -6.13 -0.15
N ASP A 360 -16.95 -6.58 0.09
CA ASP A 360 -17.56 -7.68 -0.64
C ASP A 360 -17.79 -7.30 -2.10
N PHE A 361 -18.31 -6.10 -2.35
CA PHE A 361 -18.53 -5.61 -3.69
C PHE A 361 -17.24 -5.48 -4.49
N LEU A 362 -16.22 -4.80 -3.96
CA LEU A 362 -14.92 -4.67 -4.64
C LEU A 362 -14.27 -6.03 -4.89
N THR A 363 -14.33 -6.95 -3.92
CA THR A 363 -13.77 -8.30 -4.06
C THR A 363 -14.40 -9.03 -5.24
N LYS A 364 -15.74 -9.01 -5.35
CA LYS A 364 -16.47 -9.70 -6.43
C LYS A 364 -16.36 -8.97 -7.77
N ALA A 365 -16.57 -7.66 -7.79
CA ALA A 365 -16.54 -6.86 -9.02
C ALA A 365 -15.15 -6.82 -9.66
N LEU A 366 -14.08 -6.69 -8.87
CA LEU A 366 -12.70 -6.75 -9.37
C LEU A 366 -12.18 -8.19 -9.53
N LYS A 367 -13.00 -9.20 -9.24
CA LYS A 367 -12.65 -10.63 -9.37
C LYS A 367 -11.36 -10.99 -8.61
N LEU A 368 -11.20 -10.41 -7.41
CA LEU A 368 -10.02 -10.64 -6.60
C LEU A 368 -10.01 -12.07 -6.07
N ASP A 369 -8.86 -12.73 -6.18
CA ASP A 369 -8.66 -14.05 -5.58
C ASP A 369 -8.77 -13.95 -4.05
N ALA A 370 -9.71 -14.69 -3.46
CA ALA A 370 -9.96 -14.67 -2.01
C ALA A 370 -8.77 -15.21 -1.19
N GLN A 371 -7.86 -15.97 -1.81
CA GLN A 371 -6.68 -16.53 -1.15
C GLN A 371 -5.41 -15.70 -1.40
N ARG A 372 -5.50 -14.60 -2.14
CA ARG A 372 -4.32 -13.78 -2.41
C ARG A 372 -3.73 -13.20 -1.12
N PRO A 373 -2.40 -13.20 -0.96
CA PRO A 373 -1.75 -12.56 0.16
C PRO A 373 -1.91 -11.03 0.09
N ILE A 374 -2.13 -10.43 1.24
CA ILE A 374 -2.30 -8.99 1.39
C ILE A 374 -1.18 -8.45 2.28
N PRO A 375 -0.30 -7.56 1.79
CA PRO A 375 0.63 -6.85 2.64
C PRO A 375 -0.13 -6.08 3.73
N ASP A 376 0.35 -6.14 4.97
CA ASP A 376 -0.35 -5.56 6.12
C ASP A 376 0.54 -4.59 6.90
N VAL A 377 0.05 -3.37 7.09
CA VAL A 377 0.74 -2.28 7.80
C VAL A 377 0.25 -2.08 9.23
N THR A 378 -0.62 -2.96 9.72
CA THR A 378 -1.26 -2.82 11.03
C THR A 378 -0.64 -3.71 12.10
N THR A 379 0.18 -4.67 11.68
CA THR A 379 0.63 -5.79 12.52
C THR A 379 2.12 -6.05 12.29
N GLU A 380 2.84 -6.37 13.36
CA GLU A 380 4.20 -6.89 13.33
C GLU A 380 4.30 -8.08 14.27
N ASN A 381 4.89 -9.18 13.79
CA ASN A 381 5.08 -10.41 14.55
C ASN A 381 3.83 -10.84 15.34
N GLY A 382 2.64 -10.78 14.71
CA GLY A 382 1.37 -11.19 15.28
C GLY A 382 0.74 -10.23 16.27
N ARG A 383 1.35 -9.10 16.54
CA ARG A 383 0.84 -8.07 17.43
C ARG A 383 0.44 -6.83 16.68
N ARG A 384 -0.65 -6.19 17.12
CA ARG A 384 -1.08 -4.91 16.55
C ARG A 384 -0.06 -3.84 16.83
N LEU A 385 0.28 -3.00 15.85
CA LEU A 385 1.20 -1.90 16.04
C LEU A 385 0.63 -0.86 17.01
N LEU A 386 1.51 -0.33 17.86
CA LEU A 386 1.26 0.82 18.74
C LEU A 386 2.29 1.90 18.45
N MET A 387 1.84 3.09 18.15
CA MET A 387 2.70 4.27 18.10
C MET A 387 2.11 5.42 18.88
N VAL A 388 2.94 6.40 19.17
CA VAL A 388 2.58 7.63 19.84
C VAL A 388 3.20 8.79 19.07
N HIS A 389 2.40 9.78 18.67
CA HIS A 389 2.95 11.00 18.14
C HIS A 389 2.21 12.24 18.64
N ILE A 390 2.93 13.32 18.76
CA ILE A 390 2.46 14.54 19.39
C ILE A 390 2.76 15.72 18.49
N ASP A 391 1.72 16.48 18.19
CA ASP A 391 1.84 17.78 17.53
C ASP A 391 2.20 18.85 18.55
N GLY A 392 3.04 19.80 18.11
CA GLY A 392 3.65 20.79 18.98
C GLY A 392 2.73 21.87 19.56
N ASP A 393 1.51 21.97 19.06
CA ASP A 393 0.54 23.01 19.39
C ASP A 393 0.35 23.19 20.89
N GLY A 394 0.58 24.42 21.37
CA GLY A 394 0.41 24.75 22.77
C GLY A 394 1.46 24.13 23.70
N PHE A 395 2.64 23.76 23.20
CA PHE A 395 3.78 23.31 23.99
C PHE A 395 4.13 24.32 25.10
N MET A 396 4.03 25.61 24.79
CA MET A 396 4.28 26.75 25.65
C MET A 396 3.12 27.08 26.61
N SER A 397 1.95 26.51 26.43
CA SER A 397 0.78 26.82 27.27
C SER A 397 0.97 26.34 28.71
N ILE A 398 0.32 27.04 29.64
CA ILE A 398 0.42 26.76 31.08
C ILE A 398 -0.67 25.77 31.48
N ALA A 399 -0.28 24.67 32.10
CA ALA A 399 -1.23 23.70 32.65
C ALA A 399 -1.96 24.20 33.90
N GLU A 400 -3.23 23.81 34.07
CA GLU A 400 -4.07 24.11 35.22
C GLU A 400 -3.65 23.25 36.44
N ARG A 401 -2.49 23.58 36.98
CA ARG A 401 -1.90 22.96 38.17
C ARG A 401 -1.42 24.01 39.15
N PRO A 402 -1.30 23.72 40.45
CA PRO A 402 -0.80 24.71 41.46
C PRO A 402 0.56 25.31 41.11
N THR A 403 1.47 24.50 40.53
CA THR A 403 2.82 24.92 40.11
C THR A 403 2.86 25.62 38.77
N ARG A 404 1.73 25.64 38.01
CA ARG A 404 1.58 26.26 36.69
C ARG A 404 2.71 25.92 35.70
N PRO A 405 3.05 24.64 35.48
CA PRO A 405 4.11 24.26 34.55
C PRO A 405 3.67 24.46 33.10
N PHE A 406 4.65 24.63 32.21
CA PHE A 406 4.40 24.52 30.76
C PHE A 406 3.90 23.11 30.38
N ASN A 407 3.07 23.00 29.33
CA ASN A 407 2.55 21.71 28.85
C ASN A 407 3.69 20.75 28.45
N GLY A 408 4.75 21.25 27.80
CA GLY A 408 5.94 20.46 27.52
C GLY A 408 6.55 19.80 28.77
N GLN A 409 6.57 20.52 29.93
CA GLN A 409 7.04 19.94 31.18
C GLN A 409 6.11 18.86 31.73
N VAL A 410 4.78 19.05 31.63
CA VAL A 410 3.80 18.04 32.02
C VAL A 410 3.93 16.79 31.20
N MET A 411 4.09 16.92 29.88
CA MET A 411 4.31 15.75 29.01
C MET A 411 5.59 14.99 29.38
N LEU A 412 6.69 15.72 29.62
CA LEU A 412 7.96 15.12 30.02
C LEU A 412 7.80 14.30 31.30
N ASP A 413 7.23 14.90 32.37
CA ASP A 413 7.23 14.31 33.70
C ASP A 413 6.15 13.24 33.87
N ASP A 414 4.93 13.47 33.39
CA ASP A 414 3.79 12.57 33.62
C ASP A 414 3.69 11.44 32.59
N PHE A 415 4.17 11.67 31.37
CA PHE A 415 3.98 10.71 30.28
C PHE A 415 5.28 10.11 29.77
N PHE A 416 6.23 10.91 29.30
CA PHE A 416 7.40 10.34 28.63
C PHE A 416 8.33 9.59 29.58
N LYS A 417 8.60 10.13 30.75
CA LYS A 417 9.37 9.42 31.81
C LYS A 417 8.66 8.21 32.38
N ARG A 418 7.31 8.22 32.38
CA ARG A 418 6.51 7.17 32.96
C ARG A 418 6.32 5.97 32.04
N TYR A 419 5.96 6.20 30.78
CA TYR A 419 5.53 5.12 29.88
C TYR A 419 6.67 4.54 29.04
N GLN A 420 7.75 5.24 28.81
CA GLN A 420 9.01 4.79 28.21
C GLN A 420 8.81 3.92 26.93
N ILE A 421 7.91 4.32 26.05
CA ILE A 421 7.65 3.64 24.76
C ILE A 421 8.06 4.54 23.61
N PRO A 422 8.31 4.00 22.41
CA PRO A 422 8.59 4.80 21.22
C PRO A 422 7.57 5.94 21.07
N THR A 423 8.05 7.17 21.05
CA THR A 423 7.22 8.36 20.98
C THR A 423 7.84 9.37 20.02
N THR A 424 7.11 9.81 19.02
CA THR A 424 7.52 10.84 18.07
C THR A 424 6.98 12.18 18.55
N VAL A 425 7.86 13.14 18.82
CA VAL A 425 7.50 14.44 19.42
C VAL A 425 7.93 15.56 18.48
N SER A 426 7.00 16.43 18.14
CA SER A 426 7.29 17.65 17.38
C SER A 426 7.18 18.90 18.21
N VAL A 427 7.74 19.98 17.70
CA VAL A 427 7.56 21.34 18.18
C VAL A 427 7.31 22.26 17.01
N ILE A 428 6.52 23.31 17.24
CA ILE A 428 6.42 24.48 16.35
C ILE A 428 7.58 25.39 16.66
N GLU A 429 8.52 25.58 15.74
CA GLU A 429 9.68 26.45 15.98
C GLU A 429 9.26 27.84 16.43
N GLY A 430 8.25 28.44 15.78
CA GLY A 430 7.74 29.77 16.10
C GLY A 430 7.11 29.94 17.50
N GLU A 431 6.74 28.85 18.17
CA GLU A 431 6.30 28.86 19.57
C GLU A 431 7.46 28.67 20.54
N VAL A 432 8.55 28.02 20.15
CA VAL A 432 9.61 27.60 21.08
C VAL A 432 10.86 28.43 20.96
N SER A 433 11.15 28.98 19.77
CA SER A 433 12.38 29.71 19.49
C SER A 433 12.38 31.17 19.97
N ALA A 434 13.58 31.69 20.20
CA ALA A 434 13.77 33.13 20.54
C ALA A 434 13.38 34.08 19.40
N THR A 435 13.27 33.59 18.16
CA THR A 435 12.83 34.37 16.99
C THR A 435 11.34 34.21 16.69
N GLY A 436 10.62 33.47 17.53
CA GLY A 436 9.20 33.24 17.41
C GLY A 436 8.32 34.20 18.21
N LEU A 437 7.15 33.69 18.61
CA LEU A 437 6.10 34.48 19.29
C LEU A 437 6.43 34.84 20.76
N TYR A 438 7.27 34.04 21.44
CA TYR A 438 7.45 34.10 22.89
C TYR A 438 8.93 34.16 23.27
N PRO A 439 9.71 35.18 22.82
CA PRO A 439 11.15 35.23 23.00
C PRO A 439 11.58 35.24 24.49
N ASP A 440 10.79 35.82 25.39
CA ASP A 440 11.12 35.93 26.82
C ASP A 440 11.13 34.56 27.53
N ILE A 441 10.33 33.60 27.09
CA ILE A 441 10.23 32.23 27.67
C ILE A 441 10.93 31.18 26.82
N ALA A 442 11.42 31.53 25.65
CA ALA A 442 12.09 30.64 24.73
C ALA A 442 13.22 29.82 25.37
N PRO A 443 14.12 30.38 26.21
CA PRO A 443 15.17 29.60 26.84
C PRO A 443 14.66 28.47 27.73
N GLN A 444 13.49 28.65 28.37
CA GLN A 444 12.85 27.60 29.18
C GLN A 444 12.21 26.54 28.29
N LEU A 445 11.51 26.94 27.23
CA LEU A 445 10.86 26.04 26.29
C LEU A 445 11.88 25.17 25.52
N GLU A 446 12.96 25.80 25.03
CA GLU A 446 14.06 25.06 24.38
C GLU A 446 14.71 24.07 25.34
N LYS A 447 14.88 24.43 26.63
CA LYS A 447 15.41 23.49 27.63
C LYS A 447 14.50 22.29 27.80
N ILE A 448 13.20 22.47 27.92
CA ILE A 448 12.21 21.40 28.06
C ILE A 448 12.24 20.51 26.79
N ALA A 449 12.28 21.12 25.62
CA ALA A 449 12.39 20.37 24.36
C ALA A 449 13.68 19.52 24.30
N ARG A 450 14.82 20.07 24.68
CA ARG A 450 16.09 19.34 24.79
C ARG A 450 16.01 18.18 25.77
N ASP A 451 15.40 18.38 26.95
CA ASP A 451 15.21 17.33 27.95
C ASP A 451 14.32 16.19 27.41
N ILE A 452 13.27 16.50 26.66
CA ILE A 452 12.42 15.51 25.96
C ILE A 452 13.22 14.76 24.92
N TYR A 453 13.93 15.45 24.05
CA TYR A 453 14.67 14.85 22.95
C TYR A 453 15.90 14.03 23.40
N ALA A 454 16.40 14.28 24.61
CA ALA A 454 17.45 13.47 25.21
C ALA A 454 16.98 12.08 25.67
N LEU A 455 15.68 11.86 25.87
CA LEU A 455 15.16 10.56 26.29
C LEU A 455 15.41 9.49 25.20
N PRO A 456 15.90 8.28 25.56
CA PRO A 456 16.24 7.24 24.56
C PRO A 456 15.08 6.83 23.65
N TRP A 457 13.86 6.90 24.14
CA TRP A 457 12.63 6.46 23.46
C TRP A 457 11.86 7.58 22.75
N THR A 458 12.44 8.76 22.59
CA THR A 458 11.85 9.84 21.79
C THR A 458 12.48 9.94 20.42
N GLU A 459 11.64 10.09 19.40
CA GLU A 459 11.99 10.42 18.01
C GLU A 459 11.64 11.87 17.75
N LEU A 460 12.51 12.58 17.04
CA LEU A 460 12.37 13.99 16.77
C LEU A 460 11.53 14.23 15.51
N ALA A 461 10.55 15.12 15.62
CA ALA A 461 9.78 15.60 14.50
C ALA A 461 9.71 17.13 14.46
N SER A 462 9.44 17.70 13.29
CA SER A 462 9.13 19.12 13.11
C SER A 462 7.64 19.30 12.90
N HIS A 463 7.08 20.39 13.48
CA HIS A 463 5.72 20.84 13.20
C HIS A 463 5.73 22.23 12.57
N SER A 464 6.62 22.41 11.59
CA SER A 464 6.88 23.65 10.84
C SER A 464 7.45 24.81 11.67
N TYR A 465 7.64 25.96 11.01
CA TYR A 465 8.07 27.19 11.65
C TYR A 465 6.87 27.98 12.17
N SER A 466 5.95 28.36 11.29
CA SER A 466 4.83 29.26 11.64
C SER A 466 3.48 28.57 11.70
N HIS A 467 3.45 27.23 11.62
CA HIS A 467 2.23 26.43 11.67
C HIS A 467 1.17 26.84 10.62
N PRO A 468 1.40 26.67 9.31
CA PRO A 468 0.40 26.95 8.30
C PRO A 468 -0.93 26.23 8.59
N PHE A 469 -2.05 26.99 8.64
CA PHE A 469 -3.38 26.43 8.86
C PHE A 469 -3.98 25.82 7.58
N TYR A 470 -3.58 26.38 6.42
CA TYR A 470 -3.97 25.95 5.08
C TYR A 470 -2.78 26.13 4.15
N TRP A 471 -2.05 25.05 3.87
CA TRP A 471 -0.82 25.07 3.08
C TRP A 471 -1.01 25.68 1.69
N SER A 472 -2.03 25.23 0.91
CA SER A 472 -2.29 25.76 -0.43
C SER A 472 -2.60 27.26 -0.43
N LYS A 473 -3.41 27.72 0.54
CA LYS A 473 -3.75 29.16 0.64
C LYS A 473 -2.58 30.02 1.07
N ALA A 474 -1.70 29.51 1.93
CA ALA A 474 -0.49 30.21 2.31
C ALA A 474 0.49 30.33 1.13
N GLU A 475 0.62 29.28 0.31
CA GLU A 475 1.44 29.31 -0.92
C GLU A 475 0.85 30.27 -1.96
N GLU A 476 -0.46 30.20 -2.22
CA GLU A 476 -1.14 31.11 -3.16
C GLU A 476 -0.97 32.58 -2.76
N ALA A 477 -1.22 32.92 -1.50
CA ALA A 477 -1.06 34.27 -1.00
C ALA A 477 0.40 34.78 -1.09
N ALA A 478 1.38 33.92 -0.84
CA ALA A 478 2.79 34.26 -0.97
C ALA A 478 3.22 34.48 -2.44
N GLN A 479 2.67 33.72 -3.38
CA GLN A 479 2.93 33.87 -4.82
C GLN A 479 2.33 35.16 -5.36
N ASP A 480 1.17 35.57 -4.87
CA ASP A 480 0.47 36.80 -5.28
C ASP A 480 0.96 38.06 -4.54
N ASP A 481 2.01 37.93 -3.69
CA ASP A 481 2.53 38.98 -2.78
C ASP A 481 1.46 39.56 -1.85
N GLU A 482 0.43 38.74 -1.54
CA GLU A 482 -0.62 39.06 -0.60
C GLU A 482 -0.17 38.77 0.85
N ASP A 483 -0.89 39.33 1.83
CA ASP A 483 -0.64 39.03 3.25
C ASP A 483 -1.07 37.62 3.60
N SER A 484 -0.11 36.69 3.70
CA SER A 484 -0.32 35.31 4.11
C SER A 484 -0.56 35.16 5.63
N GLY A 485 -0.46 36.24 6.42
CA GLY A 485 -0.48 36.20 7.89
C GLY A 485 -1.76 35.67 8.54
N ILE A 486 -2.87 35.60 7.79
CA ILE A 486 -4.12 34.95 8.26
C ILE A 486 -4.09 33.42 8.13
N TYR A 487 -3.12 32.86 7.41
CA TYR A 487 -3.03 31.41 7.13
C TYR A 487 -1.96 30.70 7.96
N HIS A 488 -1.25 31.40 8.85
CA HIS A 488 -0.24 30.88 9.77
C HIS A 488 -0.17 31.70 11.06
N LEU A 489 0.64 31.26 12.03
CA LEU A 489 0.87 32.05 13.27
C LEU A 489 1.47 33.43 12.96
N PRO A 490 1.03 34.49 13.65
CA PRO A 490 1.40 35.88 13.37
C PRO A 490 2.82 36.19 13.88
N ILE A 491 3.83 35.56 13.32
CA ILE A 491 5.23 35.80 13.67
C ILE A 491 5.65 37.15 13.07
N LYS A 492 6.25 38.00 13.89
CA LYS A 492 6.63 39.37 13.51
C LYS A 492 7.60 39.37 12.31
N ASP A 493 7.33 40.20 11.30
CA ASP A 493 8.13 40.41 10.11
C ASP A 493 8.33 39.11 9.25
N TYR A 494 7.50 38.06 9.43
CA TYR A 494 7.55 36.86 8.67
C TYR A 494 6.51 36.87 7.54
N LYS A 495 6.95 36.49 6.33
CA LYS A 495 6.10 36.12 5.22
C LYS A 495 6.29 34.62 4.96
N TYR A 496 5.22 33.92 4.58
CA TYR A 496 5.27 32.50 4.32
C TYR A 496 6.35 32.15 3.27
N ASP A 497 7.14 31.16 3.59
CA ASP A 497 8.16 30.57 2.72
C ASP A 497 8.25 29.07 3.01
N SER A 498 7.97 28.23 2.01
CA SER A 498 7.90 26.76 2.16
C SER A 498 9.21 26.16 2.68
N THR A 499 10.34 26.62 2.18
CA THR A 499 11.66 26.16 2.63
C THR A 499 11.91 26.57 4.10
N ARG A 500 11.47 27.76 4.51
CA ARG A 500 11.57 28.19 5.91
C ARG A 500 10.67 27.36 6.83
N GLU A 501 9.46 27.03 6.38
CA GLU A 501 8.52 26.19 7.12
C GLU A 501 9.07 24.77 7.36
N ILE A 502 9.67 24.17 6.34
CA ILE A 502 10.08 22.76 6.34
C ILE A 502 11.57 22.65 6.70
N SER A 503 12.45 22.90 5.73
CA SER A 503 13.90 22.75 5.90
C SER A 503 14.46 23.66 7.00
N GLY A 504 13.94 24.89 7.12
CA GLY A 504 14.34 25.85 8.16
C GLY A 504 14.05 25.34 9.56
N SER A 505 12.82 24.88 9.82
CA SER A 505 12.41 24.36 11.13
C SER A 505 13.15 23.07 11.50
N ILE A 506 13.37 22.18 10.54
CA ILE A 506 14.17 20.96 10.71
C ILE A 506 15.60 21.33 11.13
N ASN A 507 16.22 22.27 10.44
CA ASN A 507 17.56 22.73 10.75
C ASN A 507 17.66 23.36 12.14
N TYR A 508 16.66 24.18 12.53
CA TYR A 508 16.61 24.73 13.89
C TYR A 508 16.58 23.63 14.96
N ILE A 509 15.68 22.65 14.81
CA ILE A 509 15.57 21.54 15.77
C ILE A 509 16.89 20.76 15.84
N ASN A 510 17.49 20.42 14.71
CA ASN A 510 18.74 19.66 14.64
C ASN A 510 19.91 20.40 15.28
N GLN A 511 19.98 21.74 15.15
CA GLN A 511 21.10 22.54 15.64
C GLN A 511 20.94 23.01 17.09
N LYS A 512 19.69 23.27 17.53
CA LYS A 512 19.42 23.91 18.83
C LYS A 512 18.83 22.98 19.89
N LEU A 513 18.05 21.99 19.46
CA LEU A 513 17.25 21.16 20.36
C LEU A 513 17.73 19.69 20.39
N ALA A 514 18.19 19.17 19.29
CA ALA A 514 18.57 17.76 19.17
C ALA A 514 19.88 17.43 19.93
N PRO A 515 19.94 16.29 20.63
CA PRO A 515 21.22 15.77 21.09
C PRO A 515 22.09 15.31 19.89
N LYS A 516 23.40 15.28 20.05
CA LYS A 516 24.38 15.04 18.96
C LYS A 516 24.14 13.74 18.15
N ASN A 517 23.51 12.75 18.77
CA ASN A 517 23.26 11.42 18.17
C ASN A 517 21.86 11.26 17.58
N LYS A 518 21.05 12.32 17.54
CA LYS A 518 19.70 12.28 16.97
C LYS A 518 19.50 13.44 15.99
N GLN A 519 18.62 13.21 15.05
CA GLN A 519 18.15 14.21 14.07
C GLN A 519 16.64 14.06 13.87
N VAL A 520 16.00 15.11 13.36
CA VAL A 520 14.60 15.05 12.90
C VAL A 520 14.45 13.96 11.84
N LYS A 521 13.47 13.10 12.00
CA LYS A 521 13.13 12.03 11.06
C LYS A 521 11.79 12.23 10.38
N VAL A 522 10.88 12.97 11.01
CA VAL A 522 9.51 13.10 10.57
C VAL A 522 9.11 14.57 10.54
N PHE A 523 8.41 14.96 9.49
CA PHE A 523 7.66 16.21 9.42
C PHE A 523 6.17 15.92 9.60
N LEU A 524 5.55 16.52 10.59
CA LEU A 524 4.13 16.38 10.90
C LEU A 524 3.37 17.58 10.33
N TRP A 525 2.44 17.30 9.40
CA TRP A 525 1.67 18.35 8.72
C TRP A 525 0.76 19.09 9.70
N THR A 526 0.68 20.41 9.54
CA THR A 526 -0.06 21.33 10.40
C THR A 526 -1.43 21.67 9.84
N GLY A 527 -2.29 22.25 10.67
CA GLY A 527 -3.58 22.82 10.30
C GLY A 527 -4.53 21.78 9.69
N ASN A 528 -4.99 22.02 8.46
CA ASN A 528 -5.85 21.06 7.75
C ASN A 528 -5.11 19.81 7.27
N CYS A 529 -3.80 19.76 7.46
CA CYS A 529 -2.92 18.64 7.04
C CYS A 529 -3.04 18.26 5.54
N VAL A 530 -3.39 19.21 4.68
CA VAL A 530 -3.46 18.97 3.22
C VAL A 530 -2.20 19.52 2.58
N ALA A 531 -1.17 18.68 2.51
CA ALA A 531 0.09 19.05 1.90
C ALA A 531 -0.05 19.35 0.41
N THR A 532 0.69 20.35 -0.08
CA THR A 532 0.83 20.60 -1.51
C THR A 532 1.88 19.67 -2.13
N PRO A 533 1.88 19.45 -3.46
CA PRO A 533 2.93 18.67 -4.11
C PRO A 533 4.33 19.21 -3.86
N ASP A 534 4.49 20.55 -3.83
CA ASP A 534 5.78 21.21 -3.64
C ASP A 534 6.27 21.07 -2.20
N ALA A 535 5.39 21.24 -1.20
CA ALA A 535 5.73 21.01 0.20
C ALA A 535 6.12 19.54 0.47
N LEU A 536 5.45 18.57 -0.17
CA LEU A 536 5.85 17.18 -0.10
C LEU A 536 7.23 16.92 -0.72
N ALA A 537 7.54 17.55 -1.84
CA ALA A 537 8.87 17.47 -2.45
C ALA A 537 9.95 18.02 -1.52
N GLU A 538 9.68 19.16 -0.86
CA GLU A 538 10.60 19.77 0.10
C GLU A 538 10.92 18.85 1.29
N THR A 539 9.94 18.08 1.81
CA THR A 539 10.23 17.09 2.89
C THR A 539 11.17 15.99 2.41
N LEU A 540 11.03 15.54 1.17
CA LEU A 540 11.91 14.54 0.58
C LEU A 540 13.33 15.09 0.38
N GLU A 541 13.46 16.32 -0.11
CA GLU A 541 14.75 17.00 -0.28
C GLU A 541 15.45 17.25 1.06
N ALA A 542 14.68 17.57 2.11
CA ALA A 542 15.17 17.67 3.48
C ALA A 542 15.56 16.31 4.10
N GLY A 543 15.27 15.19 3.41
CA GLY A 543 15.63 13.85 3.85
C GLY A 543 14.78 13.34 5.03
N VAL A 544 13.57 13.85 5.22
CA VAL A 544 12.65 13.44 6.28
C VAL A 544 11.40 12.78 5.73
N LEU A 545 10.80 11.93 6.54
CA LEU A 545 9.49 11.32 6.28
C LEU A 545 8.37 12.30 6.66
N ASN A 546 7.13 12.07 6.20
CA ASN A 546 6.01 12.94 6.51
C ASN A 546 4.78 12.15 6.96
N MET A 547 3.98 12.75 7.85
CA MET A 547 2.73 12.17 8.34
C MET A 547 1.75 13.28 8.75
N ASN A 548 0.53 12.92 8.97
CA ASN A 548 -0.69 13.62 9.37
C ASN A 548 -1.68 13.76 8.21
N GLY A 549 -2.92 14.04 8.58
CA GLY A 549 -4.08 13.99 7.70
C GLY A 549 -4.82 12.66 7.82
N GLY A 550 -5.84 12.52 6.99
CA GLY A 550 -6.81 11.42 7.09
C GLY A 550 -7.84 11.66 8.19
N ASP A 551 -9.06 11.12 8.00
CA ASP A 551 -10.20 11.41 8.86
C ASP A 551 -10.70 10.16 9.59
N THR A 552 -9.80 9.31 10.11
CA THR A 552 -10.20 8.14 10.89
C THR A 552 -10.67 8.55 12.27
N ASN A 553 -11.99 8.56 12.46
CA ASN A 553 -12.63 8.99 13.70
C ASN A 553 -13.93 8.22 14.01
N ILE A 554 -13.99 6.98 13.57
CA ILE A 554 -15.12 6.09 13.84
C ILE A 554 -15.36 5.89 15.33
N THR A 555 -16.59 6.06 15.79
CA THR A 555 -17.02 5.86 17.18
C THR A 555 -18.32 5.09 17.23
N ARG A 556 -18.74 4.61 18.40
CA ARG A 556 -20.03 3.90 18.53
C ARG A 556 -21.23 4.77 18.16
N SER A 557 -21.17 6.07 18.44
CA SER A 557 -22.21 7.03 18.05
C SER A 557 -22.18 7.39 16.56
N ASN A 558 -21.05 7.19 15.91
CA ASN A 558 -20.86 7.42 14.47
C ASN A 558 -20.11 6.23 13.86
N ASN A 559 -20.80 5.06 13.87
CA ASN A 559 -20.24 3.78 13.47
C ASN A 559 -20.43 3.54 11.98
N SER A 560 -19.51 4.06 11.17
CA SER A 560 -19.46 3.80 9.73
C SER A 560 -18.04 3.70 9.21
N TRP A 561 -17.82 2.83 8.24
CA TRP A 561 -16.53 2.72 7.56
C TRP A 561 -16.21 3.94 6.68
N THR A 562 -17.18 4.79 6.38
CA THR A 562 -16.91 6.10 5.77
C THR A 562 -16.10 7.03 6.68
N ARG A 563 -15.95 6.67 7.97
CA ARG A 563 -15.13 7.35 8.98
C ARG A 563 -13.76 6.70 9.19
N ILE A 564 -13.31 5.86 8.26
CA ILE A 564 -11.98 5.24 8.27
C ILE A 564 -11.25 5.67 6.98
N ALA A 565 -10.21 6.46 7.13
CA ALA A 565 -9.40 6.93 6.00
C ALA A 565 -8.47 5.82 5.47
N GLY A 566 -7.94 5.99 4.25
CA GLY A 566 -6.88 5.16 3.68
C GLY A 566 -5.53 5.34 4.38
N LEU A 567 -4.47 4.88 3.73
CA LEU A 567 -3.10 4.98 4.27
C LEU A 567 -2.44 6.33 3.95
N GLY A 568 -2.92 7.03 2.96
CA GLY A 568 -2.38 8.28 2.49
C GLY A 568 -2.80 8.58 1.05
N LEU A 569 -2.20 9.62 0.47
CA LEU A 569 -2.48 10.05 -0.90
C LEU A 569 -1.20 10.39 -1.66
N LYS A 570 -1.13 9.96 -2.90
CA LYS A 570 -0.11 10.39 -3.84
C LYS A 570 -0.48 11.77 -4.37
N LYS A 571 0.45 12.73 -4.25
CA LYS A 571 0.35 14.09 -4.79
C LYS A 571 1.62 14.38 -5.59
N GLY A 572 1.48 14.62 -6.89
CA GLY A 572 2.64 14.63 -7.79
C GLY A 572 3.37 13.27 -7.77
N ASN A 573 4.66 13.27 -7.54
CA ASN A 573 5.49 12.07 -7.43
C ASN A 573 5.65 11.55 -6.00
N ASN A 574 5.17 12.29 -5.01
CA ASN A 574 5.38 12.01 -3.59
C ASN A 574 4.11 11.48 -2.92
N PHE A 575 4.25 10.89 -1.74
CA PHE A 575 3.15 10.30 -1.00
C PHE A 575 3.04 10.94 0.39
N GLN A 576 1.86 11.51 0.68
CA GLN A 576 1.51 11.96 2.02
C GLN A 576 0.95 10.77 2.80
N VAL A 577 1.60 10.40 3.89
CA VAL A 577 1.13 9.34 4.79
C VAL A 577 0.13 9.91 5.78
N PHE A 578 -0.99 9.24 5.97
CA PHE A 578 -2.01 9.65 6.94
C PHE A 578 -1.74 9.07 8.32
N ALA A 579 -2.07 9.85 9.35
CA ALA A 579 -2.16 9.33 10.70
C ALA A 579 -3.23 8.22 10.78
N PRO A 580 -3.01 7.15 11.54
CA PRO A 580 -3.97 6.04 11.65
C PRO A 580 -5.34 6.45 12.19
N ASN A 581 -5.41 7.45 13.04
CA ASN A 581 -6.64 8.03 13.59
C ASN A 581 -6.47 9.53 13.84
N GLN A 582 -7.56 10.20 14.12
CA GLN A 582 -7.58 11.61 14.49
C GLN A 582 -7.18 11.82 15.96
N ASN A 583 -6.76 13.06 16.25
CA ASN A 583 -6.37 13.55 17.58
C ASN A 583 -7.59 13.88 18.47
N GLU A 584 -7.35 14.49 19.64
CA GLU A 584 -8.38 14.83 20.61
C GLU A 584 -9.45 15.80 20.11
N ASN A 585 -9.16 16.61 19.10
CA ASN A 585 -10.07 17.65 18.60
C ASN A 585 -11.43 17.08 18.18
N VAL A 586 -11.44 15.96 17.47
CA VAL A 586 -12.70 15.34 17.00
C VAL A 586 -13.53 14.72 18.14
N TYR A 587 -12.93 14.49 19.28
CA TYR A 587 -13.58 13.91 20.46
C TYR A 587 -13.93 14.94 21.53
N THR A 588 -13.43 16.18 21.42
CA THR A 588 -13.57 17.26 22.39
C THR A 588 -14.25 18.48 21.79
N ASN A 589 -14.95 18.34 20.68
CA ASN A 589 -15.62 19.41 19.97
C ASN A 589 -14.67 20.59 19.68
N LEU A 590 -13.58 20.31 18.97
CA LEU A 590 -12.51 21.25 18.65
C LEU A 590 -11.92 21.93 19.90
N TRP A 591 -11.64 21.14 20.94
CA TRP A 591 -11.07 21.59 22.22
C TRP A 591 -11.92 22.62 22.98
N THR A 592 -13.25 22.56 22.81
CA THR A 592 -14.20 23.37 23.58
C THR A 592 -14.86 22.58 24.74
N GLY A 593 -14.77 21.24 24.72
CA GLY A 593 -15.28 20.34 25.76
C GLY A 593 -16.25 19.28 25.24
N PRO A 594 -16.44 18.22 25.98
CA PRO A 594 -15.81 17.93 27.28
C PRO A 594 -14.34 17.49 27.10
N PHE A 595 -13.43 18.02 27.92
CA PHE A 595 -11.98 17.77 27.80
C PHE A 595 -11.56 16.33 28.11
N TYR A 596 -12.41 15.53 28.77
CA TYR A 596 -12.22 14.08 28.91
C TYR A 596 -12.65 13.30 27.65
N GLY A 597 -13.25 13.95 26.67
CA GLY A 597 -13.84 13.32 25.50
C GLY A 597 -12.83 12.48 24.67
N PHE A 598 -11.55 12.79 24.78
CA PHE A 598 -10.50 12.01 24.10
C PHE A 598 -10.48 10.52 24.51
N GLU A 599 -11.02 10.14 25.69
CA GLU A 599 -11.17 8.73 26.05
C GLU A 599 -11.93 7.91 24.99
N ARG A 600 -12.77 8.56 24.16
CA ARG A 600 -13.51 7.93 23.09
C ARG A 600 -12.65 7.43 21.93
N VAL A 601 -11.40 7.84 21.83
CA VAL A 601 -10.46 7.26 20.84
C VAL A 601 -10.29 5.76 21.05
N ILE A 602 -10.52 5.25 22.27
CA ILE A 602 -10.54 3.80 22.55
C ILE A 602 -11.64 3.09 21.74
N GLU A 603 -12.80 3.75 21.52
CA GLU A 603 -13.84 3.20 20.63
C GLU A 603 -13.30 3.07 19.18
N THR A 604 -12.58 4.09 18.70
CA THR A 604 -11.93 4.06 17.38
C THR A 604 -10.93 2.92 17.27
N TYR A 605 -10.09 2.71 18.30
CA TYR A 605 -9.17 1.57 18.32
C TYR A 605 -9.89 0.23 18.28
N GLN A 606 -11.01 0.06 19.00
CA GLN A 606 -11.80 -1.16 19.00
C GLN A 606 -12.49 -1.42 17.66
N LEU A 607 -13.11 -0.38 17.09
CA LEU A 607 -13.87 -0.46 15.84
C LEU A 607 -12.97 -0.60 14.59
N THR A 608 -11.71 -0.19 14.68
CA THR A 608 -10.70 -0.40 13.62
C THR A 608 -9.89 -1.69 13.82
N ASP A 609 -10.21 -2.53 14.80
CA ASP A 609 -9.60 -3.85 15.01
C ASP A 609 -10.58 -5.01 14.75
N SER A 610 -11.88 -4.79 14.99
CA SER A 610 -12.89 -5.83 14.85
C SER A 610 -14.16 -5.28 14.16
N PRO A 611 -14.78 -6.03 13.22
CA PRO A 611 -14.43 -7.38 12.76
C PRO A 611 -13.20 -7.44 11.83
N TYR A 612 -12.71 -6.31 11.37
CA TYR A 612 -11.54 -6.18 10.48
C TYR A 612 -10.50 -5.25 11.09
N ARG A 613 -9.22 -5.64 11.02
CA ARG A 613 -8.13 -4.78 11.46
C ARG A 613 -7.75 -3.81 10.34
N PHE A 614 -8.30 -2.60 10.38
CA PHE A 614 -8.02 -1.54 9.41
C PHE A 614 -6.82 -0.68 9.78
N LYS A 615 -6.58 -0.46 11.08
CA LYS A 615 -5.60 0.53 11.56
C LYS A 615 -4.78 -0.01 12.75
N PRO A 616 -3.51 0.44 12.90
CA PRO A 616 -2.79 0.32 14.16
C PRO A 616 -3.43 1.17 15.27
N ILE A 617 -2.89 1.10 16.48
CA ILE A 617 -3.19 2.04 17.58
C ILE A 617 -2.21 3.20 17.45
N ASP A 618 -2.72 4.44 17.45
CA ASP A 618 -1.91 5.65 17.44
C ASP A 618 -2.42 6.61 18.51
N ILE A 619 -1.63 6.82 19.57
CA ILE A 619 -1.94 7.79 20.60
C ILE A 619 -1.49 9.16 20.07
N TYR A 620 -2.39 9.79 19.31
CA TYR A 620 -2.17 11.05 18.60
C TYR A 620 -2.87 12.20 19.31
N TYR A 621 -2.09 13.20 19.74
CA TYR A 621 -2.63 14.37 20.45
C TYR A 621 -1.73 15.59 20.31
N HIS A 622 -2.31 16.78 20.60
CA HIS A 622 -1.56 18.04 20.69
C HIS A 622 -1.04 18.28 22.11
N SER A 623 0.05 19.02 22.23
CA SER A 623 0.65 19.35 23.52
C SER A 623 -0.32 20.09 24.47
N TYR A 624 -1.30 20.83 23.95
CA TYR A 624 -2.29 21.52 24.79
C TYR A 624 -3.28 20.57 25.49
N LEU A 625 -3.40 19.30 25.10
CA LEU A 625 -4.27 18.31 25.77
C LEU A 625 -3.99 18.25 27.28
N VAL A 626 -2.71 18.34 27.66
CA VAL A 626 -2.31 18.25 29.07
C VAL A 626 -2.49 19.57 29.86
N SER A 627 -3.01 20.63 29.22
CA SER A 627 -3.35 21.88 29.91
C SER A 627 -4.50 21.70 30.90
N LYS A 628 -5.41 20.75 30.66
CA LYS A 628 -6.56 20.43 31.49
C LYS A 628 -6.36 19.14 32.28
N THR A 629 -6.70 19.15 33.58
CA THR A 629 -6.64 17.92 34.40
C THR A 629 -7.50 16.78 33.80
N ALA A 630 -8.65 17.11 33.24
CA ALA A 630 -9.50 16.13 32.55
C ALA A 630 -8.80 15.50 31.34
N GLY A 631 -8.06 16.28 30.54
CA GLY A 631 -7.24 15.79 29.43
C GLY A 631 -6.11 14.87 29.91
N VAL A 632 -5.39 15.25 30.95
CA VAL A 632 -4.34 14.40 31.56
C VAL A 632 -4.89 13.07 32.01
N ASN A 633 -6.02 13.05 32.72
CA ASN A 633 -6.65 11.82 33.19
C ASN A 633 -7.12 10.93 32.02
N SER A 634 -7.69 11.55 31.00
CA SER A 634 -8.09 10.90 29.77
C SER A 634 -6.89 10.21 29.09
N LEU A 635 -5.80 10.94 28.93
CA LEU A 635 -4.59 10.44 28.29
C LEU A 635 -3.97 9.26 29.08
N HIS A 636 -3.94 9.33 30.42
CA HIS A 636 -3.49 8.19 31.25
C HIS A 636 -4.34 6.94 31.02
N LYS A 637 -5.67 7.06 30.90
CA LYS A 637 -6.56 5.94 30.61
C LYS A 637 -6.26 5.32 29.25
N ILE A 638 -6.00 6.15 28.24
CA ILE A 638 -5.67 5.72 26.88
C ILE A 638 -4.35 4.94 26.86
N TYR A 639 -3.28 5.48 27.46
CA TYR A 639 -2.00 4.76 27.57
C TYR A 639 -2.15 3.43 28.32
N GLN A 640 -2.84 3.42 29.46
CA GLN A 640 -3.06 2.21 30.25
C GLN A 640 -3.88 1.17 29.48
N TRP A 641 -4.89 1.61 28.73
CA TRP A 641 -5.68 0.71 27.89
C TRP A 641 -4.85 0.12 26.77
N ALA A 642 -4.10 0.96 26.03
CA ALA A 642 -3.27 0.53 24.88
C ALA A 642 -2.18 -0.47 25.33
N LEU A 643 -1.50 -0.19 26.43
CA LEU A 643 -0.41 -1.04 26.94
C LEU A 643 -0.90 -2.36 27.56
N LYS A 644 -2.20 -2.50 27.84
CA LYS A 644 -2.80 -3.79 28.23
C LYS A 644 -3.12 -4.69 27.02
N GLN A 645 -3.11 -4.15 25.80
CA GLN A 645 -3.31 -4.93 24.61
C GLN A 645 -2.03 -5.65 24.19
N PRO A 646 -2.11 -6.77 23.44
CA PRO A 646 -0.94 -7.43 22.86
C PRO A 646 -0.40 -6.61 21.69
N VAL A 647 0.33 -5.54 21.98
CA VAL A 647 0.84 -4.60 20.98
C VAL A 647 2.31 -4.80 20.66
N PHE A 648 2.72 -4.22 19.53
CA PHE A 648 4.10 -4.05 19.10
C PHE A 648 4.36 -2.55 18.96
N ALA A 649 5.15 -1.99 19.88
CA ALA A 649 5.45 -0.57 19.89
C ALA A 649 6.50 -0.20 18.83
N ILE A 650 6.26 0.87 18.07
CA ILE A 650 7.15 1.39 17.02
C ILE A 650 7.16 2.92 17.02
N TYR A 651 8.17 3.51 16.39
CA TYR A 651 8.17 4.94 16.06
C TYR A 651 7.28 5.25 14.85
N SER A 652 6.83 6.50 14.74
CA SER A 652 6.07 6.95 13.56
C SER A 652 6.86 6.79 12.27
N SER A 653 8.17 7.03 12.29
CA SER A 653 9.04 6.82 11.11
C SER A 653 9.02 5.37 10.61
N GLU A 654 8.91 4.39 11.50
CA GLU A 654 8.83 2.97 11.12
C GLU A 654 7.46 2.64 10.50
N TYR A 655 6.37 3.21 11.04
CA TYR A 655 5.05 3.08 10.42
C TYR A 655 5.01 3.70 9.03
N ILE A 656 5.53 4.93 8.88
CA ILE A 656 5.56 5.62 7.59
C ILE A 656 6.29 4.78 6.54
N LYS A 657 7.44 4.19 6.88
CA LYS A 657 8.19 3.31 5.99
C LYS A 657 7.40 2.06 5.59
N LYS A 658 6.65 1.45 6.53
CA LYS A 658 5.75 0.32 6.21
C LYS A 658 4.67 0.73 5.21
N VAL A 659 4.10 1.93 5.33
CA VAL A 659 3.10 2.45 4.39
C VAL A 659 3.73 2.71 3.01
N LEU A 660 4.93 3.28 2.96
CA LEU A 660 5.64 3.50 1.70
C LEU A 660 6.01 2.17 1.03
N ASP A 661 6.51 1.20 1.80
CA ASP A 661 6.81 -0.16 1.28
C ASP A 661 5.52 -0.87 0.82
N PHE A 662 4.38 -0.67 1.49
CA PHE A 662 3.09 -1.21 1.05
C PHE A 662 2.75 -0.78 -0.38
N ASN A 663 3.02 0.46 -0.77
CA ASN A 663 2.70 0.95 -2.11
C ASN A 663 3.52 0.23 -3.20
N ASP A 664 4.77 -0.10 -2.91
CA ASP A 664 5.71 -0.69 -3.85
C ASP A 664 5.83 -2.22 -3.72
N PHE A 665 5.22 -2.80 -2.68
CA PHE A 665 5.31 -4.23 -2.38
C PHE A 665 4.73 -5.09 -3.49
N VAL A 666 5.50 -6.06 -3.96
CA VAL A 666 5.10 -6.99 -5.03
C VAL A 666 4.70 -8.32 -4.44
N VAL A 667 3.57 -8.83 -4.91
CA VAL A 667 3.07 -10.17 -4.63
C VAL A 667 3.03 -10.93 -5.94
N ALA A 668 3.69 -12.08 -6.01
CA ALA A 668 3.66 -12.94 -7.17
C ALA A 668 3.22 -14.36 -6.79
N ARG A 669 2.35 -14.95 -7.61
CA ARG A 669 1.97 -16.35 -7.47
C ARG A 669 3.10 -17.24 -7.99
N THR A 670 3.41 -18.32 -7.26
CA THR A 670 4.29 -19.39 -7.70
C THR A 670 3.49 -20.70 -7.85
N PRO A 671 4.03 -21.76 -8.40
CA PRO A 671 3.32 -23.06 -8.53
C PRO A 671 2.84 -23.65 -7.19
N GLN A 672 3.48 -23.30 -6.07
CA GLN A 672 3.21 -23.89 -4.75
C GLN A 672 2.75 -22.88 -3.70
N GLY A 673 2.74 -21.57 -4.02
CA GLY A 673 2.39 -20.53 -3.08
C GLY A 673 2.62 -19.12 -3.62
N TYR A 674 3.38 -18.33 -2.89
CA TYR A 674 3.59 -16.92 -3.26
C TYR A 674 5.00 -16.45 -2.92
N ARG A 675 5.53 -15.59 -3.78
CA ARG A 675 6.80 -14.88 -3.59
C ARG A 675 6.54 -13.40 -3.39
N PHE A 676 7.31 -12.79 -2.50
CA PHE A 676 7.19 -11.38 -2.14
C PHE A 676 8.48 -10.62 -2.46
N ARG A 677 8.31 -9.33 -2.72
CA ARG A 677 9.41 -8.39 -2.87
C ARG A 677 8.99 -7.02 -2.36
N GLY A 678 9.76 -6.45 -1.44
CA GLY A 678 9.58 -5.12 -0.86
C GLY A 678 10.92 -4.47 -0.53
N ASN A 679 10.88 -3.34 0.15
CA ASN A 679 12.03 -2.54 0.56
C ASN A 679 12.56 -2.89 1.96
N ASP A 680 12.09 -3.98 2.54
CA ASP A 680 12.46 -4.53 3.85
C ASP A 680 12.00 -3.69 5.06
N ASP A 681 10.91 -2.95 4.88
CA ASP A 681 10.24 -2.24 5.97
C ASP A 681 8.90 -2.92 6.36
N LEU A 682 8.23 -3.63 5.44
CA LEU A 682 6.98 -4.34 5.67
C LEU A 682 7.24 -5.85 5.77
N HIS A 683 6.92 -6.44 6.93
CA HIS A 683 7.21 -7.85 7.26
C HIS A 683 5.97 -8.68 7.57
N THR A 684 4.77 -8.17 7.34
CA THR A 684 3.52 -8.90 7.61
C THR A 684 2.69 -9.08 6.36
N ILE A 685 2.30 -10.33 6.11
CA ILE A 685 1.35 -10.70 5.06
C ILE A 685 0.09 -11.26 5.72
N ARG A 686 -1.07 -10.75 5.33
CA ARG A 686 -2.35 -11.28 5.78
C ARG A 686 -2.94 -12.21 4.73
N LEU A 687 -3.39 -13.39 5.18
CA LEU A 687 -4.08 -14.40 4.39
C LEU A 687 -5.51 -14.54 4.92
N ALA A 688 -6.50 -14.46 4.03
CA ALA A 688 -7.90 -14.78 4.37
C ALA A 688 -8.11 -16.29 4.36
N ASN A 689 -8.98 -16.78 5.29
CA ASN A 689 -9.46 -18.18 5.30
C ASN A 689 -8.37 -19.24 5.16
N ALA A 690 -7.35 -19.13 6.01
CA ALA A 690 -6.32 -20.10 6.31
C ALA A 690 -6.03 -21.24 5.28
N PRO A 691 -5.17 -21.04 4.30
CA PRO A 691 -4.22 -22.11 4.04
C PRO A 691 -3.15 -22.07 5.13
N TYR A 692 -2.67 -23.24 5.55
CA TYR A 692 -1.55 -23.33 6.49
C TYR A 692 -0.23 -23.14 5.75
N ILE A 693 0.80 -22.69 6.48
CA ILE A 693 2.15 -22.48 5.94
C ILE A 693 2.94 -23.80 6.04
N ASP A 694 3.53 -24.22 4.95
CA ASP A 694 4.57 -25.26 4.96
C ASP A 694 5.93 -24.60 5.30
N PHE A 695 6.31 -24.62 6.55
CA PHE A 695 7.56 -24.03 7.02
C PHE A 695 8.82 -24.75 6.52
N ALA A 696 8.72 -26.01 6.09
CA ALA A 696 9.86 -26.73 5.57
C ALA A 696 10.25 -26.26 4.16
N GLN A 697 9.27 -25.81 3.38
CA GLN A 697 9.47 -25.35 2.01
C GLN A 697 9.43 -23.82 1.87
N SER A 698 8.91 -23.10 2.89
CA SER A 698 8.88 -21.64 2.89
C SER A 698 10.22 -21.03 3.25
N ASN A 699 10.53 -19.88 2.69
CA ASN A 699 11.79 -19.17 2.94
C ASN A 699 11.56 -17.87 3.69
N LEU A 700 12.37 -17.62 4.74
CA LEU A 700 12.35 -16.40 5.55
C LEU A 700 10.98 -16.12 6.23
N VAL A 701 10.32 -17.17 6.69
CA VAL A 701 9.04 -17.11 7.41
C VAL A 701 9.22 -17.61 8.84
N ALA A 702 9.03 -16.73 9.82
CA ALA A 702 9.19 -17.05 11.24
C ALA A 702 7.96 -17.77 11.82
N GLY A 703 6.76 -17.41 11.37
CA GLY A 703 5.53 -17.96 11.87
C GLY A 703 4.29 -17.19 11.43
N PHE A 704 3.20 -17.38 12.15
CA PHE A 704 1.96 -16.62 11.94
C PHE A 704 1.14 -16.54 13.24
N ASN A 705 0.26 -15.54 13.29
CA ASN A 705 -0.77 -15.42 14.33
C ASN A 705 -2.15 -15.31 13.67
N GLN A 706 -3.18 -15.82 14.34
CA GLN A 706 -4.55 -15.72 13.86
C GLN A 706 -5.31 -14.63 14.63
N HIS A 707 -5.93 -13.70 13.90
CA HIS A 707 -6.82 -12.68 14.44
C HIS A 707 -8.03 -12.51 13.52
N ASN A 708 -9.24 -12.52 14.07
CA ASN A 708 -10.51 -12.38 13.33
C ASN A 708 -10.59 -13.30 12.08
N LYS A 709 -10.22 -14.57 12.23
CA LYS A 709 -10.18 -15.58 11.15
C LYS A 709 -9.21 -15.26 10.00
N GLN A 710 -8.28 -14.33 10.20
CA GLN A 710 -7.21 -14.00 9.28
C GLN A 710 -5.87 -14.50 9.86
N ASN A 711 -4.98 -15.00 9.00
CA ASN A 711 -3.62 -15.35 9.38
C ASN A 711 -2.67 -14.20 9.05
N TYR A 712 -1.99 -13.67 10.05
CA TYR A 712 -0.95 -12.67 9.92
C TYR A 712 0.40 -13.37 9.95
N VAL A 713 1.02 -13.53 8.78
CA VAL A 713 2.26 -14.27 8.58
C VAL A 713 3.46 -13.34 8.79
N HIS A 714 4.42 -13.80 9.60
CA HIS A 714 5.63 -13.04 9.94
C HIS A 714 6.75 -13.38 8.97
N LEU A 715 7.09 -12.44 8.12
CA LEU A 715 8.28 -12.51 7.27
C LEU A 715 9.47 -11.96 8.05
N THR A 716 10.63 -12.57 7.91
CA THR A 716 11.87 -12.04 8.49
C THR A 716 12.59 -11.07 7.56
N GLN A 717 12.19 -11.04 6.29
CA GLN A 717 12.59 -10.09 5.26
C GLN A 717 11.45 -9.95 4.24
N SER A 718 11.31 -8.79 3.62
CA SER A 718 10.29 -8.57 2.58
C SER A 718 10.49 -9.47 1.35
N ASN A 719 11.75 -9.79 1.00
CA ASN A 719 12.07 -10.70 -0.09
C ASN A 719 12.01 -12.16 0.38
N SER A 720 10.82 -12.75 0.37
CA SER A 720 10.55 -14.07 0.94
C SER A 720 9.59 -14.88 0.08
N GLU A 721 9.42 -16.15 0.43
CA GLU A 721 8.49 -17.05 -0.26
C GLU A 721 7.73 -17.90 0.74
N ILE A 722 6.41 -17.97 0.58
CA ILE A 722 5.54 -18.87 1.32
C ILE A 722 5.06 -20.00 0.42
N VAL A 723 5.14 -21.23 0.94
CA VAL A 723 4.51 -22.41 0.37
C VAL A 723 3.30 -22.74 1.23
N LEU A 724 2.17 -23.04 0.57
CA LEU A 724 0.90 -23.31 1.25
C LEU A 724 0.65 -24.82 1.32
N GLN A 725 0.01 -25.26 2.41
CA GLN A 725 -0.42 -26.65 2.60
C GLN A 725 -1.85 -26.70 3.15
N GLN A 726 -2.52 -27.84 2.99
CA GLN A 726 -3.90 -27.99 3.42
C GLN A 726 -4.03 -28.40 4.90
N ASN A 727 -3.01 -29.03 5.45
CA ASN A 727 -3.03 -29.52 6.83
C ASN A 727 -2.36 -28.51 7.80
N THR A 728 -2.78 -28.55 9.06
CA THR A 728 -2.13 -27.80 10.13
C THR A 728 -0.67 -28.22 10.27
N THR A 729 0.21 -27.25 10.51
CA THR A 729 1.61 -27.56 10.79
C THR A 729 1.78 -28.12 12.21
N THR A 730 2.65 -29.10 12.35
CA THR A 730 3.14 -29.59 13.65
C THR A 730 4.49 -29.00 14.01
N MET A 731 5.15 -28.33 13.06
CA MET A 731 6.46 -27.69 13.28
C MET A 731 6.36 -26.51 14.25
N PRO A 732 7.36 -26.31 15.11
CA PRO A 732 7.44 -25.12 15.96
C PRO A 732 7.57 -23.84 15.14
N TYR A 733 6.93 -22.76 15.58
CA TYR A 733 7.02 -21.44 14.95
C TYR A 733 6.80 -20.31 15.95
N ILE A 734 7.19 -19.10 15.60
CA ILE A 734 6.93 -17.91 16.39
C ILE A 734 5.49 -17.48 16.14
N GLU A 735 4.61 -17.65 17.14
CA GLU A 735 3.22 -17.22 17.07
C GLU A 735 3.10 -15.71 17.23
N SER A 736 3.80 -15.13 18.21
CA SER A 736 3.82 -13.69 18.39
C SER A 736 5.05 -13.20 19.14
N SER A 737 5.49 -11.97 18.86
CA SER A 737 6.54 -11.28 19.60
C SER A 737 6.29 -9.76 19.59
N ASN A 738 6.70 -9.07 20.69
CA ASN A 738 6.76 -7.61 20.74
C ASN A 738 8.15 -7.06 20.39
N ALA A 739 9.00 -7.89 19.81
CA ALA A 739 10.35 -7.55 19.38
C ALA A 739 10.57 -7.99 17.93
N PHE A 740 11.40 -7.25 17.20
CA PHE A 740 11.82 -7.60 15.85
C PHE A 740 12.63 -8.89 15.87
N ILE A 741 12.32 -9.77 14.92
CA ILE A 741 13.01 -11.04 14.72
C ILE A 741 14.17 -10.80 13.74
N LYS A 742 15.40 -11.07 14.17
CA LYS A 742 16.62 -10.91 13.35
C LYS A 742 17.37 -12.22 13.26
N ASN A 743 18.22 -12.36 12.24
CA ASN A 743 19.10 -13.52 12.04
C ASN A 743 18.39 -14.87 12.09
N PHE A 744 17.10 -14.90 11.66
CA PHE A 744 16.26 -16.07 11.74
C PHE A 744 16.76 -17.19 10.83
N LYS A 745 16.86 -18.39 11.39
CA LYS A 745 17.18 -19.64 10.67
C LYS A 745 16.35 -20.78 11.23
N ARG A 746 15.84 -21.63 10.35
CA ARG A 746 15.15 -22.86 10.66
C ARG A 746 15.99 -24.06 10.22
N GLN A 747 16.17 -25.06 11.09
CA GLN A 747 16.78 -26.35 10.77
C GLN A 747 15.86 -27.45 11.31
N SER A 748 15.07 -28.06 10.42
CA SER A 748 13.99 -28.97 10.84
C SER A 748 13.08 -28.31 11.88
N ASN A 749 12.99 -28.87 13.08
CA ASN A 749 12.19 -28.32 14.19
C ASN A 749 12.94 -27.29 15.06
N ASP A 750 14.23 -27.10 14.85
CA ASP A 750 15.02 -26.12 15.60
C ASP A 750 14.89 -24.72 14.96
N LEU A 751 14.81 -23.69 15.81
CA LEU A 751 14.83 -22.29 15.42
C LEU A 751 16.03 -21.57 16.03
N MET A 752 16.70 -20.73 15.25
CA MET A 752 17.75 -19.83 15.72
C MET A 752 17.35 -18.41 15.32
N PHE A 753 17.43 -17.46 16.23
CA PHE A 753 17.03 -16.07 15.99
C PHE A 753 17.55 -15.14 17.08
N ASP A 754 17.49 -13.85 16.78
CA ASP A 754 17.71 -12.77 17.75
C ASP A 754 16.42 -11.95 17.88
N LEU A 755 16.23 -11.31 19.03
CA LEU A 755 15.11 -10.42 19.32
C LEU A 755 15.64 -9.05 19.73
N THR A 756 15.09 -7.98 19.16
CA THR A 756 15.39 -6.59 19.53
C THR A 756 14.08 -5.80 19.58
N GLY A 757 13.76 -5.22 20.72
CA GLY A 757 12.51 -4.49 20.92
C GLY A 757 12.67 -3.21 21.72
N TYR A 758 11.62 -2.44 21.81
CA TYR A 758 11.58 -1.19 22.58
C TYR A 758 11.04 -1.37 24.00
N GLN A 759 10.58 -2.58 24.32
CA GLN A 759 9.98 -2.94 25.59
C GLN A 759 10.58 -4.26 26.09
N ALA A 760 10.33 -4.60 27.35
CA ALA A 760 10.58 -5.93 27.90
C ALA A 760 10.04 -7.03 26.95
N ILE A 761 10.90 -7.98 26.58
CA ILE A 761 10.61 -8.94 25.52
C ILE A 761 9.56 -9.96 25.97
N GLN A 762 8.58 -10.14 25.11
CA GLN A 762 7.56 -11.17 25.20
C GLN A 762 7.48 -11.94 23.89
N ILE A 763 7.62 -13.26 23.95
CA ILE A 763 7.49 -14.13 22.77
C ILE A 763 6.64 -15.35 23.10
N THR A 764 5.78 -15.73 22.16
CA THR A 764 5.02 -16.97 22.19
C THR A 764 5.45 -17.85 21.02
N LEU A 765 5.85 -19.08 21.33
CA LEU A 765 6.25 -20.10 20.37
C LEU A 765 5.18 -21.18 20.34
N ALA A 766 4.55 -21.40 19.20
CA ALA A 766 3.55 -22.44 19.01
C ALA A 766 4.19 -23.80 18.70
N ASN A 767 3.51 -24.89 18.99
CA ASN A 767 3.98 -26.27 18.84
C ASN A 767 5.33 -26.55 19.53
N ALA A 768 5.65 -25.79 20.60
CA ALA A 768 6.96 -25.77 21.24
C ALA A 768 6.97 -26.25 22.70
N ALA A 769 5.86 -26.81 23.23
CA ALA A 769 5.77 -27.20 24.64
C ALA A 769 6.79 -28.28 25.07
N GLN A 770 7.30 -29.07 24.13
CA GLN A 770 8.34 -30.07 24.36
C GLN A 770 9.75 -29.56 24.06
N CYS A 771 9.88 -28.35 23.55
CA CYS A 771 11.14 -27.73 23.19
C CYS A 771 11.80 -27.01 24.37
N GLN A 772 13.09 -26.71 24.23
CA GLN A 772 13.86 -25.92 25.18
C GLN A 772 14.43 -24.67 24.49
N LEU A 773 14.11 -23.49 25.04
CA LEU A 773 14.67 -22.23 24.57
C LEU A 773 15.93 -21.89 25.37
N LYS A 774 17.03 -21.61 24.67
CA LYS A 774 18.32 -21.25 25.24
C LYS A 774 18.85 -19.93 24.67
N GLN A 775 19.63 -19.22 25.44
CA GLN A 775 20.49 -18.15 25.00
C GLN A 775 21.94 -18.61 25.09
N GLY A 776 22.61 -18.86 23.95
CA GLY A 776 23.88 -19.58 23.94
C GLY A 776 23.74 -20.95 24.60
N VAL A 777 24.44 -21.18 25.71
CA VAL A 777 24.36 -22.43 26.49
C VAL A 777 23.36 -22.39 27.63
N LYS A 778 22.86 -21.20 28.02
CA LYS A 778 21.96 -21.00 29.17
C LYS A 778 20.51 -21.25 28.78
N ALA A 779 19.83 -22.17 29.47
CA ALA A 779 18.39 -22.31 29.32
C ALA A 779 17.66 -21.11 29.93
N LEU A 780 16.67 -20.59 29.19
CA LEU A 780 15.83 -19.49 29.63
C LEU A 780 14.64 -20.03 30.42
N ASN A 781 14.16 -19.24 31.37
CA ASN A 781 12.98 -19.58 32.15
C ASN A 781 11.72 -19.31 31.28
N THR A 782 11.07 -20.38 30.87
CA THR A 782 9.89 -20.34 30.00
C THR A 782 8.69 -20.98 30.65
N ARG A 783 7.50 -20.48 30.33
CA ARG A 783 6.22 -21.02 30.82
C ARG A 783 5.51 -21.79 29.69
N LYS A 784 5.04 -22.99 30.02
CA LYS A 784 4.24 -23.80 29.07
C LYS A 784 2.75 -23.48 29.21
N LEU A 785 2.06 -23.38 28.09
CA LEU A 785 0.62 -23.14 28.00
C LEU A 785 0.03 -23.96 26.85
N GLY A 786 -0.53 -25.13 27.14
CA GLY A 786 -0.95 -26.08 26.10
C GLY A 786 0.23 -26.52 25.24
N SER A 787 0.11 -26.36 23.92
CA SER A 787 1.20 -26.64 22.96
C SER A 787 2.23 -25.50 22.85
N ARG A 788 2.05 -24.39 23.56
CA ARG A 788 2.86 -23.17 23.47
C ARG A 788 3.95 -23.12 24.55
N LEU A 789 5.03 -22.43 24.19
CA LEU A 789 6.09 -22.02 25.08
C LEU A 789 6.17 -20.50 25.11
N LEU A 790 6.12 -19.89 26.29
CA LEU A 790 6.11 -18.45 26.50
C LEU A 790 7.37 -18.02 27.22
N LEU A 791 8.01 -16.95 26.73
CA LEU A 791 9.08 -16.25 27.41
C LEU A 791 8.64 -14.80 27.68
N GLU A 792 8.85 -14.35 28.91
CA GLU A 792 8.79 -12.95 29.32
C GLU A 792 10.14 -12.60 29.95
N ASP A 793 10.84 -11.64 29.40
CA ASP A 793 12.16 -11.20 29.85
C ASP A 793 12.20 -9.69 29.97
N THR A 794 12.92 -9.19 30.97
CA THR A 794 13.09 -7.75 31.19
C THR A 794 14.03 -7.08 30.20
N ALA A 795 14.84 -7.86 29.47
CA ALA A 795 15.73 -7.37 28.44
C ALA A 795 14.96 -6.79 27.24
N HIS A 796 15.55 -5.82 26.58
CA HIS A 796 15.07 -5.27 25.31
C HIS A 796 15.78 -5.90 24.10
N GLU A 797 16.80 -6.71 24.34
CA GLU A 797 17.57 -7.44 23.35
C GLU A 797 17.96 -8.82 23.88
N LEU A 798 17.72 -9.85 23.08
CA LEU A 798 18.16 -11.21 23.33
C LEU A 798 18.81 -11.77 22.07
N THR A 799 20.08 -12.11 22.15
CA THR A 799 20.86 -12.62 21.01
C THR A 799 21.21 -14.08 21.16
N ALA A 800 21.52 -14.76 20.04
CA ALA A 800 21.88 -16.16 19.98
C ALA A 800 20.82 -17.09 20.64
N LEU A 801 19.53 -16.79 20.42
CA LEU A 801 18.44 -17.64 20.86
C LEU A 801 18.38 -18.91 20.00
N ARG A 802 18.23 -20.05 20.67
CA ARG A 802 18.01 -21.35 20.04
C ARG A 802 16.86 -22.07 20.70
N LEU A 803 15.81 -22.35 19.93
CA LEU A 803 14.77 -23.32 20.30
C LEU A 803 15.22 -24.69 19.79
N SER A 804 15.41 -25.65 20.69
CA SER A 804 15.73 -27.04 20.36
C SER A 804 14.56 -27.92 20.70
N CYS A 805 14.09 -28.68 19.72
CA CYS A 805 12.90 -29.52 19.84
C CYS A 805 13.25 -31.01 19.66
N PRO A 806 12.55 -31.92 20.36
CA PRO A 806 12.68 -33.34 20.06
C PRO A 806 12.38 -33.63 18.58
N SER A 807 13.09 -34.56 18.01
CA SER A 807 12.89 -35.04 16.63
C SER A 807 11.56 -35.75 16.46
#